data_a8b069e0a3dd8fedc696b6794989d1ca
#
_entry.id   a8b069e0a3dd8fedc696b6794989d1ca
#
_cell.length_a   1.000
_cell.length_b   1.000
_cell.length_c   1.000
_cell.angle_alpha   90.00
_cell.angle_beta   90.00
_cell.angle_gamma   90.00
#
_symmetry.space_group_name_H-M   'P 1'
#
loop_
_entity.id
_entity.type
_entity.pdbx_description
1 polymer ?
#
loop_
_entity_poly.entity_id
_entity_poly.type
_entity_poly.pdbx_seq_one_letter_code
_entity_poly.pdbx_strand_id
1 'polypeptide(L)'
;MKKSFQSLALLLVSMSALAQSNAIEINSFRHAGPYAFTMPHLIDSVNIKGDAFNKNSILDSSMPFDALDNAVTVNAIPAAGKEALHLLGFNVENRIFTKAEVNIKGLKDYKLYLDGKKVQANDKLKLEPGTHEFVIKCISGPEGNDSLKVSVIPEKEGRLSLREDGKRIFSLDYNTDGISCGGVSISASGKYIKLGHRNIDNNGRNEYWYEIIQASDGRILARTRENVSWMPASDRYYYTRTEGNVRKLYSCDPASGEESLLCSGLPEGSFTIAPTEDFLIYSLVQKGPSEGDVHQILTPNDRQPGWRDRTYLAKYDLATGVLQQLTYGWHDTWLADISRDGRKLLFMTSRERLSQRPTQLSSVLEMDLESLEVKTIVKDDGFINAAQYSPDATQLLITGTAEAFNGVGKDVKPGQIPNGYDIQLFVLNIKDGKVNPITKKFNPSISTAVWSSSDGKIYASTEDKDVQNLYRIDPKNGKAVWMKNSEEYLYAFDLADKAPVLVYYGQSLVNGDRAYCMDLKSGKETLLYDFDAERFGDVKMGEGLAYEFKSSRGDLINGFYVLPPDFDPSKKYPLIVHYYGGCSPTARYCYGSYSPQVYAAMGYIFYVINPSGAAGFGQEFAARHVNTAGDVVSDDIIEGTLKFCEDHPYVDKEHIGCFSASYGGFMTQLLLSKTDIYATGISHAGISDHTSYWGEGYWGYSYSEVSMADNYPWTNKNLFVDHSTLFNADKIHTPLLFLHGSADTNVPIGESIQMFTALKILGNDTAFVVVDGENHGISDYAKRRQWLRTIFAWFSKYLQEDDSWWNELYPQKNL
;
A
#
# COMPACT_ATOMS: atom_id res chain seq x y z
N MET A 1 -20.60 7.73 -65.75
CA MET A 1 -21.44 7.43 -64.57
C MET A 1 -21.58 5.97 -64.21
N LYS A 2 -21.55 4.98 -65.13
CA LYS A 2 -21.65 3.54 -64.76
C LYS A 2 -20.40 2.91 -64.13
N LYS A 3 -19.19 3.47 -64.38
CA LYS A 3 -17.95 2.95 -63.77
C LYS A 3 -17.70 3.40 -62.33
N SER A 4 -18.26 4.56 -61.94
CA SER A 4 -18.11 5.05 -60.52
C SER A 4 -19.04 4.33 -59.53
N PHE A 5 -20.13 3.76 -59.98
CA PHE A 5 -21.06 3.00 -59.11
C PHE A 5 -20.54 1.60 -58.80
N GLN A 6 -19.77 0.97 -59.69
CA GLN A 6 -19.18 -0.33 -59.42
C GLN A 6 -18.00 -0.27 -58.42
N SER A 7 -17.21 0.82 -58.46
CA SER A 7 -16.11 1.05 -57.51
C SER A 7 -16.64 1.38 -56.13
N LEU A 8 -17.75 2.09 -56.00
CA LEU A 8 -18.37 2.37 -54.69
C LEU A 8 -19.03 1.13 -54.05
N ALA A 9 -19.64 0.27 -54.86
CA ALA A 9 -20.20 -1.00 -54.37
C ALA A 9 -19.11 -2.00 -53.95
N LEU A 10 -17.94 -2.04 -54.62
CA LEU A 10 -16.82 -2.88 -54.18
C LEU A 10 -16.15 -2.34 -52.89
N LEU A 11 -16.08 -1.01 -52.71
CA LEU A 11 -15.57 -0.41 -51.48
C LEU A 11 -16.49 -0.69 -50.27
N LEU A 12 -17.83 -0.62 -50.47
CA LEU A 12 -18.80 -0.92 -49.40
C LEU A 12 -18.82 -2.40 -49.03
N VAL A 13 -18.60 -3.30 -50.00
CA VAL A 13 -18.51 -4.77 -49.72
C VAL A 13 -17.16 -5.10 -49.04
N SER A 14 -16.06 -4.39 -49.38
CA SER A 14 -14.79 -4.59 -48.69
C SER A 14 -14.77 -4.02 -47.26
N MET A 15 -15.49 -2.91 -46.98
CA MET A 15 -15.62 -2.40 -45.64
C MET A 15 -16.52 -3.30 -44.74
N SER A 16 -17.54 -3.92 -45.27
CA SER A 16 -18.35 -4.89 -44.51
C SER A 16 -17.64 -6.23 -44.29
N ALA A 17 -16.74 -6.62 -45.17
CA ALA A 17 -15.92 -7.84 -45.00
C ALA A 17 -14.76 -7.65 -44.04
N LEU A 18 -14.21 -6.42 -43.88
CA LEU A 18 -13.20 -6.10 -42.89
C LEU A 18 -13.78 -6.00 -41.46
N ALA A 19 -15.05 -5.55 -41.34
CA ALA A 19 -15.72 -5.50 -40.04
C ALA A 19 -16.04 -6.89 -39.44
N GLN A 20 -15.97 -7.95 -40.20
CA GLN A 20 -16.27 -9.32 -39.76
C GLN A 20 -15.04 -10.10 -39.28
N SER A 21 -13.81 -9.56 -39.48
CA SER A 21 -12.55 -10.23 -39.13
C SER A 21 -12.16 -10.16 -37.65
N ASN A 22 -12.73 -9.20 -36.87
CA ASN A 22 -12.32 -8.93 -35.49
C ASN A 22 -13.23 -9.61 -34.44
N ALA A 23 -14.24 -10.34 -34.85
CA ALA A 23 -15.16 -11.00 -33.94
C ALA A 23 -14.52 -12.25 -33.32
N ILE A 24 -14.55 -12.35 -32.00
CA ILE A 24 -14.16 -13.54 -31.26
C ILE A 24 -15.44 -14.37 -31.06
N GLU A 25 -15.49 -15.52 -31.71
CA GLU A 25 -16.61 -16.47 -31.59
C GLU A 25 -16.50 -17.26 -30.30
N ILE A 26 -17.59 -17.30 -29.51
CA ILE A 26 -17.68 -18.06 -28.26
C ILE A 26 -18.31 -19.42 -28.58
N ASN A 27 -17.50 -20.45 -28.56
CA ASN A 27 -17.93 -21.82 -28.95
C ASN A 27 -18.18 -22.73 -27.75
N SER A 28 -17.82 -22.28 -26.52
CA SER A 28 -18.01 -23.05 -25.29
C SER A 28 -18.41 -22.14 -24.14
N PHE A 29 -19.26 -22.64 -23.27
CA PHE A 29 -19.79 -21.90 -22.13
C PHE A 29 -19.71 -22.75 -20.86
N ARG A 30 -19.35 -22.16 -19.73
CA ARG A 30 -19.68 -22.74 -18.42
C ARG A 30 -21.18 -22.69 -18.24
N HIS A 31 -21.81 -23.78 -17.86
CA HIS A 31 -23.27 -23.92 -17.82
C HIS A 31 -23.76 -24.32 -16.44
N ALA A 32 -24.63 -23.50 -15.87
CA ALA A 32 -25.42 -23.84 -14.69
C ALA A 32 -26.91 -23.91 -15.02
N GLY A 33 -27.56 -24.94 -14.53
CA GLY A 33 -28.93 -25.34 -14.89
C GLY A 33 -28.95 -26.71 -15.56
N PRO A 34 -30.08 -27.13 -16.15
CA PRO A 34 -31.34 -26.41 -16.32
C PRO A 34 -32.11 -26.21 -15.01
N TYR A 35 -32.54 -25.00 -14.74
CA TYR A 35 -33.41 -24.70 -13.61
C TYR A 35 -34.86 -24.63 -14.07
N ALA A 36 -35.57 -25.70 -13.79
CA ALA A 36 -36.96 -25.81 -14.19
C ALA A 36 -37.84 -24.85 -13.39
N PHE A 37 -38.75 -24.17 -14.07
CA PHE A 37 -39.74 -23.33 -13.43
C PHE A 37 -41.15 -23.70 -13.94
N THR A 38 -42.14 -23.33 -13.18
CA THR A 38 -43.57 -23.57 -13.52
C THR A 38 -44.29 -22.24 -13.62
N MET A 39 -45.28 -22.20 -14.49
CA MET A 39 -46.21 -21.08 -14.55
C MET A 39 -46.99 -20.98 -13.24
N PRO A 40 -47.27 -19.79 -12.73
CA PRO A 40 -48.18 -19.64 -11.59
C PRO A 40 -49.57 -20.09 -11.96
N HIS A 41 -50.33 -20.46 -10.94
CA HIS A 41 -51.76 -20.66 -11.15
C HIS A 41 -52.40 -19.29 -11.42
N LEU A 42 -52.98 -19.12 -12.61
CA LEU A 42 -53.61 -17.88 -13.00
C LEU A 42 -55.05 -17.88 -12.43
N ILE A 43 -55.32 -17.07 -11.40
CA ILE A 43 -56.67 -16.86 -10.85
C ILE A 43 -57.49 -16.06 -11.87
N ASP A 44 -56.84 -15.06 -12.51
CA ASP A 44 -57.40 -14.25 -13.59
C ASP A 44 -56.37 -14.11 -14.73
N SER A 45 -56.81 -13.74 -15.92
CA SER A 45 -55.97 -13.59 -17.12
C SER A 45 -55.03 -12.38 -17.05
N VAL A 46 -55.35 -11.39 -16.19
CA VAL A 46 -54.58 -10.15 -15.99
C VAL A 46 -54.50 -9.82 -14.51
N ASN A 47 -53.49 -9.05 -14.14
CA ASN A 47 -53.31 -8.53 -12.79
C ASN A 47 -54.18 -7.28 -12.52
N ILE A 48 -54.13 -6.70 -11.33
CA ILE A 48 -54.89 -5.50 -10.92
C ILE A 48 -54.61 -4.27 -11.81
N LYS A 49 -53.51 -4.26 -12.58
CA LYS A 49 -53.15 -3.20 -13.54
C LYS A 49 -53.61 -3.49 -14.95
N GLY A 50 -54.20 -4.65 -15.20
CA GLY A 50 -54.64 -5.11 -16.53
C GLY A 50 -53.53 -5.81 -17.34
N ASP A 51 -52.37 -6.13 -16.74
CA ASP A 51 -51.27 -6.79 -17.44
C ASP A 51 -51.43 -8.32 -17.40
N ALA A 52 -51.20 -9.00 -18.51
CA ALA A 52 -51.09 -10.46 -18.56
C ALA A 52 -49.77 -10.88 -17.86
N PHE A 53 -49.74 -12.09 -17.30
CA PHE A 53 -48.55 -12.63 -16.67
C PHE A 53 -47.40 -12.75 -17.69
N ASN A 54 -46.28 -12.13 -17.36
CA ASN A 54 -45.10 -12.20 -18.18
C ASN A 54 -44.11 -13.25 -17.58
N LYS A 55 -44.01 -14.42 -18.24
CA LYS A 55 -43.09 -15.49 -17.82
C LYS A 55 -41.60 -15.05 -17.82
N ASN A 56 -41.28 -14.08 -18.66
CA ASN A 56 -39.87 -13.57 -18.74
C ASN A 56 -39.47 -12.77 -17.52
N SER A 57 -40.40 -12.44 -16.61
CA SER A 57 -40.07 -11.84 -15.30
C SER A 57 -39.12 -12.70 -14.46
N ILE A 58 -39.01 -14.00 -14.69
CA ILE A 58 -38.04 -14.89 -14.05
C ILE A 58 -36.59 -14.52 -14.39
N LEU A 59 -36.34 -13.84 -15.51
CA LEU A 59 -35.04 -13.34 -15.87
C LEU A 59 -34.56 -12.18 -14.95
N ASP A 60 -35.51 -11.49 -14.28
CA ASP A 60 -35.23 -10.40 -13.36
C ASP A 60 -34.99 -10.90 -11.91
N SER A 61 -35.22 -12.19 -11.63
CA SER A 61 -34.88 -12.79 -10.34
C SER A 61 -33.37 -12.76 -10.14
N SER A 62 -32.88 -12.49 -8.93
CA SER A 62 -31.46 -12.64 -8.61
C SER A 62 -31.07 -14.11 -8.63
N MET A 63 -29.91 -14.42 -9.18
CA MET A 63 -29.27 -15.73 -9.09
C MET A 63 -27.82 -15.55 -8.70
N PRO A 64 -27.29 -16.39 -7.80
CA PRO A 64 -25.85 -16.38 -7.50
C PRO A 64 -25.09 -16.87 -8.74
N PHE A 65 -24.14 -16.07 -9.22
CA PHE A 65 -23.29 -16.44 -10.37
C PHE A 65 -22.19 -17.43 -9.99
N ASP A 66 -21.89 -17.62 -8.71
CA ASP A 66 -21.04 -18.68 -8.15
C ASP A 66 -21.53 -20.10 -8.53
N ALA A 67 -22.79 -20.25 -8.94
CA ALA A 67 -23.28 -21.47 -9.57
C ALA A 67 -22.47 -21.88 -10.83
N LEU A 68 -21.72 -20.95 -11.42
CA LEU A 68 -20.84 -21.19 -12.56
C LEU A 68 -19.42 -21.64 -12.17
N ASP A 69 -19.01 -21.58 -10.93
CA ASP A 69 -17.62 -21.85 -10.51
C ASP A 69 -17.21 -23.31 -10.72
N ASN A 70 -18.13 -24.25 -10.52
CA ASN A 70 -17.91 -25.71 -10.78
C ASN A 70 -18.80 -26.24 -11.92
N ALA A 71 -19.18 -25.37 -12.83
CA ALA A 71 -20.14 -25.73 -13.90
C ALA A 71 -19.49 -26.55 -15.01
N VAL A 72 -20.30 -27.40 -15.66
CA VAL A 72 -19.86 -28.16 -16.84
C VAL A 72 -19.74 -27.25 -18.04
N THR A 73 -18.80 -27.57 -18.94
CA THR A 73 -18.66 -26.87 -20.22
C THR A 73 -19.64 -27.45 -21.25
N VAL A 74 -20.35 -26.56 -21.96
CA VAL A 74 -21.29 -26.91 -23.02
C VAL A 74 -21.03 -26.05 -24.25
N ASN A 75 -21.36 -26.59 -25.44
CA ASN A 75 -21.27 -25.86 -26.72
C ASN A 75 -22.63 -25.32 -27.20
N ALA A 76 -23.70 -25.75 -26.58
CA ALA A 76 -25.06 -25.34 -26.84
C ALA A 76 -25.90 -25.44 -25.56
N ILE A 77 -27.12 -24.87 -25.54
CA ILE A 77 -27.97 -24.97 -24.39
C ILE A 77 -28.57 -26.37 -24.36
N PRO A 78 -28.35 -27.19 -23.33
CA PRO A 78 -28.81 -28.58 -23.30
C PRO A 78 -30.32 -28.66 -23.18
N ALA A 79 -30.90 -29.77 -23.72
CA ALA A 79 -32.28 -30.09 -23.59
C ALA A 79 -32.65 -30.36 -22.12
N ALA A 80 -33.81 -29.86 -21.69
CA ALA A 80 -34.34 -30.00 -20.32
C ALA A 80 -35.65 -30.76 -20.23
N GLY A 81 -36.25 -31.17 -21.39
CA GLY A 81 -37.56 -31.81 -21.46
C GLY A 81 -38.75 -30.88 -21.13
N LYS A 82 -38.46 -29.64 -20.68
CA LYS A 82 -39.41 -28.56 -20.40
C LYS A 82 -38.74 -27.21 -20.50
N GLU A 83 -39.51 -26.13 -20.50
CA GLU A 83 -38.89 -24.78 -20.40
C GLU A 83 -38.03 -24.66 -19.12
N ALA A 84 -36.86 -24.14 -19.27
CA ALA A 84 -35.92 -23.98 -18.16
C ALA A 84 -35.06 -22.70 -18.29
N LEU A 85 -34.62 -22.23 -17.16
CA LEU A 85 -33.65 -21.11 -17.02
C LEU A 85 -32.24 -21.69 -17.04
N HIS A 86 -31.34 -21.01 -17.74
CA HIS A 86 -29.95 -21.37 -17.85
C HIS A 86 -29.06 -20.16 -17.59
N LEU A 87 -27.88 -20.41 -17.01
CA LEU A 87 -26.74 -19.47 -16.98
C LEU A 87 -25.65 -20.01 -17.89
N LEU A 88 -25.15 -19.17 -18.76
CA LEU A 88 -24.00 -19.45 -19.64
C LEU A 88 -22.91 -18.42 -19.39
N GLY A 89 -21.78 -18.85 -18.84
CA GLY A 89 -20.64 -18.01 -18.53
C GLY A 89 -19.49 -18.21 -19.51
N PHE A 90 -18.79 -17.13 -19.86
CA PHE A 90 -17.52 -17.17 -20.60
C PHE A 90 -16.66 -16.00 -20.19
N ASN A 91 -15.32 -16.16 -20.33
CA ASN A 91 -14.37 -15.14 -19.96
C ASN A 91 -13.59 -14.61 -21.18
N VAL A 92 -13.39 -13.30 -21.22
CA VAL A 92 -12.45 -12.66 -22.13
C VAL A 92 -11.38 -11.92 -21.34
N GLU A 93 -10.20 -11.83 -21.91
CA GLU A 93 -9.05 -11.11 -21.32
C GLU A 93 -8.61 -10.00 -22.24
N ASN A 94 -8.28 -8.83 -21.64
CA ASN A 94 -7.57 -7.76 -22.30
C ASN A 94 -6.47 -7.20 -21.41
N ARG A 95 -5.36 -6.80 -22.02
CA ARG A 95 -4.21 -6.17 -21.34
C ARG A 95 -4.16 -4.67 -21.57
N ILE A 96 -4.93 -4.16 -22.49
CA ILE A 96 -5.04 -2.76 -22.87
C ILE A 96 -6.53 -2.42 -22.86
N PHE A 97 -6.88 -1.23 -22.35
CA PHE A 97 -8.26 -0.76 -22.36
C PHE A 97 -8.85 -0.87 -23.76
N THR A 98 -10.07 -1.39 -23.86
CA THR A 98 -10.79 -1.51 -25.12
C THR A 98 -12.28 -1.31 -24.93
N LYS A 99 -12.98 -1.00 -26.02
CA LYS A 99 -14.43 -1.10 -26.09
C LYS A 99 -14.81 -2.30 -26.93
N ALA A 100 -15.86 -3.00 -26.53
CA ALA A 100 -16.35 -4.17 -27.25
C ALA A 100 -17.87 -4.21 -27.25
N GLU A 101 -18.41 -4.88 -28.27
CA GLU A 101 -19.84 -5.19 -28.38
C GLU A 101 -20.05 -6.71 -28.28
N VAL A 102 -21.11 -7.13 -27.62
CA VAL A 102 -21.48 -8.56 -27.54
C VAL A 102 -22.67 -8.79 -28.47
N ASN A 103 -22.50 -9.67 -29.44
CA ASN A 103 -23.55 -10.04 -30.36
C ASN A 103 -24.08 -11.44 -30.00
N ILE A 104 -25.40 -11.55 -29.72
CA ILE A 104 -26.06 -12.78 -29.32
C ILE A 104 -27.16 -13.06 -30.33
N LYS A 105 -27.06 -14.21 -31.03
CA LYS A 105 -28.07 -14.69 -31.99
C LYS A 105 -28.61 -16.03 -31.54
N GLY A 106 -29.85 -16.32 -31.92
CA GLY A 106 -30.54 -17.59 -31.57
C GLY A 106 -31.24 -17.58 -30.22
N LEU A 107 -31.23 -16.45 -29.47
CA LEU A 107 -32.02 -16.27 -28.25
C LEU A 107 -33.03 -15.13 -28.44
N LYS A 108 -34.22 -15.31 -27.90
CA LYS A 108 -35.27 -14.27 -27.86
C LYS A 108 -35.31 -13.55 -26.53
N ASP A 109 -35.20 -14.30 -25.43
CA ASP A 109 -35.41 -13.83 -24.08
C ASP A 109 -34.14 -14.12 -23.26
N TYR A 110 -33.35 -13.09 -23.00
CA TYR A 110 -32.15 -13.20 -22.20
C TYR A 110 -31.78 -11.87 -21.47
N LYS A 111 -30.92 -11.98 -20.49
CA LYS A 111 -30.24 -10.86 -19.86
C LYS A 111 -28.74 -11.13 -19.96
N LEU A 112 -27.98 -10.09 -20.23
CA LEU A 112 -26.50 -10.12 -20.28
C LEU A 112 -25.94 -9.42 -19.07
N TYR A 113 -24.90 -10.01 -18.46
CA TYR A 113 -24.16 -9.43 -17.35
C TYR A 113 -22.69 -9.42 -17.70
N LEU A 114 -22.02 -8.35 -17.29
CA LEU A 114 -20.57 -8.16 -17.35
C LEU A 114 -20.07 -7.89 -15.92
N ASP A 115 -19.20 -8.74 -15.42
CA ASP A 115 -18.64 -8.65 -14.06
C ASP A 115 -19.74 -8.42 -12.99
N GLY A 116 -20.82 -9.23 -13.09
CA GLY A 116 -21.98 -9.17 -12.21
C GLY A 116 -22.98 -8.03 -12.48
N LYS A 117 -22.66 -7.06 -13.35
CA LYS A 117 -23.51 -5.91 -13.67
C LYS A 117 -24.31 -6.16 -14.95
N LYS A 118 -25.61 -5.87 -14.91
CA LYS A 118 -26.48 -6.00 -16.08
C LYS A 118 -26.10 -4.99 -17.15
N VAL A 119 -25.90 -5.48 -18.39
CA VAL A 119 -25.57 -4.68 -19.57
C VAL A 119 -26.49 -5.05 -20.74
N GLN A 120 -26.46 -4.27 -21.83
CA GLN A 120 -27.21 -4.57 -23.05
C GLN A 120 -26.26 -5.17 -24.10
N ALA A 121 -26.73 -6.18 -24.84
CA ALA A 121 -26.04 -6.62 -26.05
C ALA A 121 -25.99 -5.47 -27.08
N ASN A 122 -24.95 -5.42 -27.87
CA ASN A 122 -24.65 -4.37 -28.86
C ASN A 122 -24.37 -2.97 -28.31
N ASP A 123 -24.36 -2.78 -26.98
CA ASP A 123 -23.79 -1.56 -26.41
C ASP A 123 -22.25 -1.61 -26.48
N LYS A 124 -21.62 -0.43 -26.61
CA LYS A 124 -20.16 -0.30 -26.49
C LYS A 124 -19.76 -0.44 -25.03
N LEU A 125 -19.41 -1.63 -24.62
CA LEU A 125 -18.96 -1.94 -23.27
C LEU A 125 -17.50 -1.54 -23.10
N LYS A 126 -17.18 -0.89 -21.98
CA LYS A 126 -15.79 -0.48 -21.63
C LYS A 126 -15.16 -1.60 -20.81
N LEU A 127 -14.05 -2.14 -21.31
CA LEU A 127 -13.27 -3.18 -20.66
C LEU A 127 -11.91 -2.61 -20.24
N GLU A 128 -11.70 -2.47 -18.93
CA GLU A 128 -10.41 -2.12 -18.35
C GLU A 128 -9.48 -3.33 -18.42
N PRO A 129 -8.14 -3.18 -18.35
CA PRO A 129 -7.24 -4.32 -18.35
C PRO A 129 -7.59 -5.34 -17.26
N GLY A 130 -7.78 -6.59 -17.66
CA GLY A 130 -8.22 -7.65 -16.76
C GLY A 130 -8.86 -8.84 -17.45
N THR A 131 -9.42 -9.73 -16.66
CA THR A 131 -10.28 -10.81 -17.13
C THR A 131 -11.73 -10.49 -16.78
N HIS A 132 -12.58 -10.46 -17.79
CA HIS A 132 -13.97 -10.10 -17.68
C HIS A 132 -14.88 -11.30 -17.84
N GLU A 133 -15.80 -11.47 -16.90
CA GLU A 133 -16.81 -12.52 -16.94
C GLU A 133 -18.11 -12.01 -17.57
N PHE A 134 -18.50 -12.65 -18.67
CA PHE A 134 -19.81 -12.46 -19.24
C PHE A 134 -20.75 -13.61 -18.83
N VAL A 135 -21.95 -13.27 -18.39
CA VAL A 135 -23.00 -14.25 -18.06
C VAL A 135 -24.25 -13.93 -18.84
N ILE A 136 -24.71 -14.92 -19.64
CA ILE A 136 -25.99 -14.89 -20.33
C ILE A 136 -26.99 -15.68 -19.49
N LYS A 137 -27.99 -15.01 -18.94
CA LYS A 137 -29.13 -15.62 -18.27
C LYS A 137 -30.26 -15.70 -19.26
N CYS A 138 -30.68 -16.90 -19.63
CA CYS A 138 -31.67 -17.10 -20.68
C CYS A 138 -32.67 -18.19 -20.36
N ILE A 139 -33.83 -18.18 -21.08
CA ILE A 139 -34.84 -19.23 -21.07
C ILE A 139 -34.72 -20.01 -22.39
N SER A 140 -34.69 -21.34 -22.29
CA SER A 140 -34.79 -22.22 -23.46
C SER A 140 -36.05 -23.08 -23.42
N GLY A 141 -36.51 -23.53 -24.60
CA GLY A 141 -37.55 -24.56 -24.73
C GLY A 141 -37.07 -25.94 -24.31
N PRO A 142 -37.99 -26.95 -24.35
CA PRO A 142 -37.69 -28.31 -23.89
C PRO A 142 -36.53 -29.00 -24.59
N GLU A 143 -36.31 -28.71 -25.86
CA GLU A 143 -35.24 -29.32 -26.71
C GLU A 143 -33.87 -28.64 -26.56
N GLY A 144 -33.76 -27.61 -25.69
CA GLY A 144 -32.56 -26.82 -25.60
C GLY A 144 -32.39 -25.82 -26.74
N ASN A 145 -31.13 -25.44 -27.08
CA ASN A 145 -30.88 -24.54 -28.22
C ASN A 145 -29.45 -24.75 -28.75
N ASP A 146 -29.36 -25.31 -29.95
CA ASP A 146 -28.14 -25.53 -30.71
C ASP A 146 -27.83 -24.42 -31.73
N SER A 147 -28.75 -23.47 -31.92
CA SER A 147 -28.62 -22.34 -32.84
C SER A 147 -27.99 -21.09 -32.17
N LEU A 148 -27.64 -21.16 -30.88
CA LEU A 148 -26.97 -20.09 -30.16
C LEU A 148 -25.63 -19.74 -30.79
N LYS A 149 -25.44 -18.47 -31.12
CA LYS A 149 -24.18 -17.92 -31.57
C LYS A 149 -23.88 -16.66 -30.75
N VAL A 150 -22.73 -16.65 -30.13
CA VAL A 150 -22.25 -15.52 -29.34
C VAL A 150 -20.90 -15.08 -29.90
N SER A 151 -20.75 -13.80 -30.12
CA SER A 151 -19.43 -13.22 -30.48
C SER A 151 -19.19 -11.92 -29.71
N VAL A 152 -17.92 -11.67 -29.40
CA VAL A 152 -17.44 -10.42 -28.79
C VAL A 152 -16.61 -9.70 -29.86
N ILE A 153 -16.96 -8.46 -30.13
CA ILE A 153 -16.36 -7.66 -31.20
C ILE A 153 -15.62 -6.49 -30.58
N PRO A 154 -14.27 -6.55 -30.44
CA PRO A 154 -13.49 -5.43 -29.96
C PRO A 154 -13.43 -4.30 -30.99
N GLU A 155 -13.30 -3.05 -30.53
CA GLU A 155 -13.17 -1.89 -31.39
C GLU A 155 -11.85 -1.92 -32.23
N LYS A 156 -10.80 -2.53 -31.67
CA LYS A 156 -9.51 -2.77 -32.35
C LYS A 156 -9.18 -4.27 -32.35
N GLU A 157 -8.64 -4.77 -33.46
CA GLU A 157 -8.20 -6.17 -33.60
C GLU A 157 -7.07 -6.51 -32.61
N GLY A 158 -7.09 -7.75 -32.10
CA GLY A 158 -6.05 -8.25 -31.19
C GLY A 158 -6.12 -7.73 -29.74
N ARG A 159 -7.16 -6.96 -29.41
CA ARG A 159 -7.33 -6.39 -28.06
C ARG A 159 -7.95 -7.33 -27.04
N LEU A 160 -8.64 -8.36 -27.48
CA LEU A 160 -9.29 -9.36 -26.65
C LEU A 160 -8.78 -10.77 -27.01
N SER A 161 -8.76 -11.62 -26.03
CA SER A 161 -8.56 -13.06 -26.20
C SER A 161 -9.55 -13.83 -25.33
N LEU A 162 -9.91 -15.07 -25.73
CA LEU A 162 -10.66 -15.99 -24.88
C LEU A 162 -9.76 -16.54 -23.78
N ARG A 163 -10.33 -16.69 -22.60
CA ARG A 163 -9.66 -17.33 -21.47
C ARG A 163 -10.37 -18.65 -21.14
N GLU A 164 -9.88 -19.75 -21.75
CA GLU A 164 -10.51 -21.09 -21.65
C GLU A 164 -9.97 -21.91 -20.46
N ASP A 165 -8.80 -21.56 -19.93
CA ASP A 165 -8.14 -22.27 -18.82
C ASP A 165 -8.76 -21.97 -17.45
N GLY A 166 -9.80 -21.15 -17.38
CA GLY A 166 -10.46 -20.72 -16.14
C GLY A 166 -9.61 -19.79 -15.26
N LYS A 167 -8.37 -19.45 -15.69
CA LYS A 167 -7.51 -18.54 -14.97
C LYS A 167 -7.88 -17.09 -15.25
N ARG A 168 -7.54 -16.20 -14.31
CA ARG A 168 -7.69 -14.76 -14.42
C ARG A 168 -6.32 -14.10 -14.35
N ILE A 169 -6.18 -12.89 -14.86
CA ILE A 169 -4.99 -12.05 -14.62
C ILE A 169 -5.27 -11.06 -13.49
N PHE A 170 -4.20 -10.65 -12.82
CA PHE A 170 -4.28 -9.66 -11.76
C PHE A 170 -4.81 -8.32 -12.33
N SER A 171 -5.70 -7.65 -11.60
CA SER A 171 -6.34 -6.41 -12.05
C SER A 171 -6.35 -5.34 -10.97
N LEU A 172 -6.85 -4.16 -11.33
CA LEU A 172 -7.05 -3.07 -10.37
C LEU A 172 -7.95 -3.49 -9.20
N ASP A 173 -8.99 -4.30 -9.46
CA ASP A 173 -9.91 -4.76 -8.41
C ASP A 173 -9.21 -5.66 -7.39
N TYR A 174 -8.34 -6.58 -7.85
CA TYR A 174 -7.51 -7.38 -6.94
C TYR A 174 -6.58 -6.53 -6.08
N ASN A 175 -6.08 -5.40 -6.63
CA ASN A 175 -5.19 -4.50 -5.93
C ASN A 175 -5.89 -3.61 -4.89
N THR A 176 -7.17 -3.28 -5.08
CA THR A 176 -7.87 -2.28 -4.26
C THR A 176 -8.94 -2.84 -3.35
N ASP A 177 -9.49 -4.00 -3.67
CA ASP A 177 -10.67 -4.59 -3.03
C ASP A 177 -10.33 -5.92 -2.35
N GLY A 178 -11.25 -6.41 -1.52
CA GLY A 178 -11.19 -7.72 -0.90
C GLY A 178 -10.67 -7.74 0.53
N ILE A 179 -10.37 -8.95 1.01
CA ILE A 179 -9.96 -9.20 2.38
C ILE A 179 -8.44 -9.04 2.48
N SER A 180 -7.97 -8.39 3.54
CA SER A 180 -6.57 -8.21 3.90
C SER A 180 -6.38 -8.37 5.40
N CYS A 181 -5.14 -8.50 5.85
CA CYS A 181 -4.83 -8.59 7.27
C CYS A 181 -5.07 -7.25 7.97
N GLY A 182 -5.93 -7.25 8.98
CA GLY A 182 -6.16 -6.12 9.89
C GLY A 182 -5.21 -6.07 11.09
N GLY A 183 -4.14 -6.89 11.06
CA GLY A 183 -3.15 -7.03 12.12
C GLY A 183 -3.23 -8.37 12.85
N VAL A 184 -2.10 -8.77 13.44
CA VAL A 184 -1.97 -9.99 14.26
C VAL A 184 -1.31 -9.63 15.60
N SER A 185 -1.77 -10.24 16.70
CA SER A 185 -1.13 -10.11 18.01
C SER A 185 -1.35 -11.35 18.86
N ILE A 186 -0.52 -11.52 19.90
CA ILE A 186 -0.48 -12.74 20.71
C ILE A 186 -0.65 -12.41 22.20
N SER A 187 -1.34 -13.27 22.94
CA SER A 187 -1.53 -13.12 24.39
C SER A 187 -0.22 -13.31 25.17
N ALA A 188 -0.17 -12.82 26.39
CA ALA A 188 1.05 -12.82 27.22
C ALA A 188 1.71 -14.20 27.35
N SER A 189 0.94 -15.29 27.51
CA SER A 189 1.48 -16.64 27.61
C SER A 189 1.72 -17.34 26.26
N GLY A 190 1.33 -16.71 25.14
CA GLY A 190 1.41 -17.32 23.83
C GLY A 190 0.29 -18.32 23.48
N LYS A 191 -0.76 -18.41 24.32
CA LYS A 191 -1.84 -19.39 24.14
C LYS A 191 -2.87 -18.97 23.10
N TYR A 192 -3.12 -17.66 22.96
CA TYR A 192 -4.16 -17.13 22.13
C TYR A 192 -3.62 -16.08 21.17
N ILE A 193 -4.16 -16.07 19.96
CA ILE A 193 -3.79 -15.15 18.89
C ILE A 193 -5.03 -14.35 18.50
N LYS A 194 -4.88 -13.04 18.37
CA LYS A 194 -5.86 -12.17 17.71
C LYS A 194 -5.46 -12.03 16.23
N LEU A 195 -6.36 -12.37 15.34
CA LEU A 195 -6.22 -12.17 13.92
C LEU A 195 -7.27 -11.15 13.45
N GLY A 196 -6.82 -10.02 12.95
CA GLY A 196 -7.66 -8.97 12.40
C GLY A 196 -7.90 -9.18 10.91
N HIS A 197 -9.13 -8.95 10.49
CA HIS A 197 -9.55 -8.96 9.09
C HIS A 197 -10.05 -7.57 8.71
N ARG A 198 -9.72 -7.15 7.51
CA ARG A 198 -10.24 -5.95 6.86
C ARG A 198 -10.76 -6.34 5.50
N ASN A 199 -12.00 -5.99 5.19
CA ASN A 199 -12.56 -6.17 3.86
C ASN A 199 -12.91 -4.82 3.25
N ILE A 200 -12.52 -4.61 2.00
CA ILE A 200 -12.95 -3.46 1.20
C ILE A 200 -13.82 -4.00 0.08
N ASP A 201 -15.10 -3.62 0.07
CA ASP A 201 -15.99 -3.99 -1.01
C ASP A 201 -15.78 -3.13 -2.27
N ASN A 202 -16.43 -3.50 -3.37
CA ASN A 202 -16.34 -2.81 -4.67
C ASN A 202 -16.94 -1.38 -4.68
N ASN A 203 -17.49 -0.92 -3.56
CA ASN A 203 -17.96 0.45 -3.35
C ASN A 203 -17.01 1.23 -2.40
N GLY A 204 -15.92 0.61 -1.95
CA GLY A 204 -14.95 1.19 -1.03
C GLY A 204 -15.37 1.17 0.44
N ARG A 205 -16.43 0.42 0.80
CA ARG A 205 -16.85 0.28 2.18
C ARG A 205 -15.87 -0.64 2.91
N ASN A 206 -15.32 -0.15 4.02
CA ASN A 206 -14.43 -0.91 4.89
C ASN A 206 -15.22 -1.63 5.98
N GLU A 207 -14.98 -2.92 6.15
CA GLU A 207 -15.47 -3.71 7.26
C GLU A 207 -14.28 -4.34 7.99
N TYR A 208 -14.36 -4.34 9.33
CA TYR A 208 -13.35 -4.93 10.19
C TYR A 208 -13.98 -5.95 11.12
N TRP A 209 -13.29 -7.08 11.33
CA TRP A 209 -13.62 -8.03 12.39
C TRP A 209 -12.35 -8.71 12.90
N TYR A 210 -12.45 -9.31 14.06
CA TYR A 210 -11.34 -9.97 14.71
C TYR A 210 -11.72 -11.40 15.09
N GLU A 211 -10.78 -12.32 14.95
CA GLU A 211 -10.87 -13.69 15.43
C GLU A 211 -9.88 -13.89 16.57
N ILE A 212 -10.36 -14.54 17.63
CA ILE A 212 -9.52 -15.02 18.72
C ILE A 212 -9.30 -16.51 18.50
N ILE A 213 -8.05 -16.90 18.33
CA ILE A 213 -7.63 -18.22 17.89
C ILE A 213 -6.80 -18.88 19.00
N GLN A 214 -7.02 -20.14 19.26
CA GLN A 214 -6.15 -20.94 20.11
C GLN A 214 -4.86 -21.30 19.35
N ALA A 215 -3.71 -20.88 19.85
CA ALA A 215 -2.43 -21.01 19.14
C ALA A 215 -2.00 -22.48 18.90
N SER A 216 -2.42 -23.41 19.76
CA SER A 216 -2.00 -24.83 19.72
C SER A 216 -2.63 -25.64 18.58
N ASP A 217 -3.88 -25.32 18.17
CA ASP A 217 -4.66 -26.09 17.21
C ASP A 217 -5.36 -25.26 16.14
N GLY A 218 -5.21 -23.93 16.18
CA GLY A 218 -5.82 -23.01 15.20
C GLY A 218 -7.34 -22.84 15.36
N ARG A 219 -7.95 -23.35 16.41
CA ARG A 219 -9.38 -23.27 16.65
C ARG A 219 -9.82 -21.85 16.97
N ILE A 220 -10.80 -21.35 16.24
CA ILE A 220 -11.43 -20.04 16.49
C ILE A 220 -12.32 -20.17 17.74
N LEU A 221 -12.03 -19.37 18.76
CA LEU A 221 -12.76 -19.30 20.01
C LEU A 221 -13.86 -18.24 20.01
N ALA A 222 -13.58 -17.11 19.36
CA ALA A 222 -14.52 -16.00 19.27
C ALA A 222 -14.32 -15.22 17.95
N ARG A 223 -15.40 -14.62 17.47
CA ARG A 223 -15.41 -13.61 16.40
C ARG A 223 -16.10 -12.36 16.93
N THR A 224 -15.51 -11.19 16.71
CA THR A 224 -16.05 -9.91 17.20
C THR A 224 -15.77 -8.78 16.23
N ARG A 225 -16.64 -7.76 16.23
CA ARG A 225 -16.39 -6.47 15.57
C ARG A 225 -15.83 -5.41 16.50
N GLU A 226 -15.78 -5.69 17.82
CA GLU A 226 -15.13 -4.83 18.80
C GLU A 226 -13.61 -4.81 18.54
N ASN A 227 -13.00 -3.63 18.60
CA ASN A 227 -11.56 -3.50 18.50
C ASN A 227 -10.90 -4.00 19.79
N VAL A 228 -10.45 -5.24 19.78
CA VAL A 228 -9.89 -5.91 20.96
C VAL A 228 -8.36 -5.82 21.01
N SER A 229 -7.80 -5.80 22.23
CA SER A 229 -6.37 -5.87 22.50
C SER A 229 -6.09 -6.80 23.69
N TRP A 230 -4.88 -7.34 23.76
CA TRP A 230 -4.49 -8.23 24.87
C TRP A 230 -4.20 -7.44 26.14
N MET A 231 -4.63 -7.99 27.27
CA MET A 231 -4.12 -7.59 28.57
C MET A 231 -2.62 -7.91 28.66
N PRO A 232 -1.79 -7.02 29.24
CA PRO A 232 -0.33 -7.17 29.18
C PRO A 232 0.23 -8.35 29.98
N ALA A 233 -0.45 -8.81 31.03
CA ALA A 233 0.04 -9.89 31.89
C ALA A 233 -0.85 -11.14 31.88
N SER A 234 -2.16 -10.98 31.75
CA SER A 234 -3.11 -12.08 31.66
C SER A 234 -3.38 -12.48 30.22
N ASP A 235 -3.96 -13.66 30.01
CA ASP A 235 -4.36 -14.10 28.68
C ASP A 235 -5.78 -13.64 28.30
N ARG A 236 -6.28 -12.60 28.97
CA ARG A 236 -7.57 -11.98 28.63
C ARG A 236 -7.38 -10.94 27.53
N TYR A 237 -8.40 -10.70 26.73
CA TYR A 237 -8.43 -9.52 25.85
C TYR A 237 -9.38 -8.47 26.42
N TYR A 238 -9.14 -7.21 26.11
CA TYR A 238 -9.97 -6.09 26.51
C TYR A 238 -10.47 -5.28 25.32
N TYR A 239 -11.54 -4.55 25.55
CA TYR A 239 -12.10 -3.60 24.62
C TYR A 239 -12.91 -2.53 25.37
N THR A 240 -13.19 -1.42 24.69
CA THR A 240 -14.06 -0.37 25.22
C THR A 240 -15.39 -0.38 24.50
N ARG A 241 -16.47 -0.22 25.27
CA ARG A 241 -17.84 -0.09 24.74
C ARG A 241 -18.48 1.15 25.35
N THR A 242 -19.19 1.95 24.53
CA THR A 242 -19.98 3.09 25.03
C THR A 242 -21.42 2.65 25.19
N GLU A 243 -21.94 2.70 26.41
CA GLU A 243 -23.30 2.36 26.77
C GLU A 243 -24.01 3.61 27.27
N GLY A 244 -24.99 4.11 26.49
CA GLY A 244 -25.53 5.46 26.68
C GLY A 244 -24.43 6.49 26.43
N ASN A 245 -24.08 7.28 27.44
CA ASN A 245 -23.00 8.27 27.40
C ASN A 245 -21.80 7.87 28.27
N VAL A 246 -21.71 6.58 28.66
CA VAL A 246 -20.65 6.10 29.54
C VAL A 246 -19.76 5.15 28.80
N ARG A 247 -18.48 5.50 28.68
CA ARG A 247 -17.44 4.64 28.14
C ARG A 247 -16.98 3.65 29.22
N LYS A 248 -17.02 2.37 28.90
CA LYS A 248 -16.68 1.28 29.81
C LYS A 248 -15.52 0.44 29.26
N LEU A 249 -14.70 -0.11 30.14
CA LEU A 249 -13.63 -1.04 29.82
C LEU A 249 -14.04 -2.44 30.28
N TYR A 250 -14.03 -3.37 29.34
CA TYR A 250 -14.29 -4.79 29.57
C TYR A 250 -13.06 -5.63 29.33
N SER A 251 -12.91 -6.72 30.10
CA SER A 251 -12.00 -7.81 29.75
C SER A 251 -12.79 -9.08 29.55
N CYS A 252 -12.32 -9.93 28.62
CA CYS A 252 -12.96 -11.19 28.32
C CYS A 252 -11.94 -12.34 28.35
N ASP A 253 -12.32 -13.47 28.96
CA ASP A 253 -11.54 -14.70 28.96
C ASP A 253 -11.80 -15.45 27.63
N PRO A 254 -10.76 -15.73 26.82
CA PRO A 254 -10.95 -16.39 25.53
C PRO A 254 -11.50 -17.82 25.63
N ALA A 255 -11.21 -18.54 26.69
CA ALA A 255 -11.59 -19.94 26.83
C ALA A 255 -13.05 -20.12 27.25
N SER A 256 -13.52 -19.29 28.18
CA SER A 256 -14.89 -19.35 28.70
C SER A 256 -15.87 -18.38 28.04
N GLY A 257 -15.35 -17.32 27.42
CA GLY A 257 -16.16 -16.20 26.93
C GLY A 257 -16.69 -15.28 28.04
N GLU A 258 -16.21 -15.44 29.28
CA GLU A 258 -16.65 -14.65 30.43
C GLU A 258 -16.16 -13.20 30.32
N GLU A 259 -17.11 -12.26 30.22
CA GLU A 259 -16.86 -10.82 30.28
C GLU A 259 -16.79 -10.33 31.73
N SER A 260 -15.83 -9.46 32.01
CA SER A 260 -15.70 -8.75 33.29
C SER A 260 -15.60 -7.25 33.05
N LEU A 261 -16.41 -6.45 33.72
CA LEU A 261 -16.31 -5.00 33.70
C LEU A 261 -15.09 -4.60 34.56
N LEU A 262 -14.07 -4.00 33.96
CA LEU A 262 -12.89 -3.50 34.68
C LEU A 262 -13.14 -2.12 35.27
N CYS A 263 -13.73 -1.23 34.50
CA CYS A 263 -14.16 0.09 35.01
C CYS A 263 -15.26 0.72 34.16
N SER A 264 -15.95 1.71 34.74
CA SER A 264 -17.01 2.48 34.11
C SER A 264 -16.68 3.97 34.23
N GLY A 265 -17.00 4.73 33.20
CA GLY A 265 -16.71 6.16 33.18
C GLY A 265 -15.30 6.50 32.79
N LEU A 266 -14.72 5.73 31.85
CA LEU A 266 -13.41 6.03 31.27
C LEU A 266 -13.39 7.44 30.68
N PRO A 267 -12.35 8.24 30.97
CA PRO A 267 -12.11 9.52 30.30
C PRO A 267 -11.94 9.35 28.77
N GLU A 268 -12.20 10.40 28.03
CA GLU A 268 -11.84 10.49 26.62
C GLU A 268 -10.31 10.48 26.46
N GLY A 269 -9.83 9.89 25.36
CA GLY A 269 -8.40 9.82 25.04
C GLY A 269 -7.90 8.39 24.85
N SER A 270 -6.66 8.30 24.44
CA SER A 270 -5.92 7.03 24.30
C SER A 270 -5.25 6.64 25.62
N PHE A 271 -5.15 5.35 25.88
CA PHE A 271 -4.50 4.84 27.08
C PHE A 271 -3.71 3.56 26.81
N THR A 272 -2.78 3.27 27.70
CA THR A 272 -2.03 2.01 27.79
C THR A 272 -2.29 1.37 29.15
N ILE A 273 -2.62 0.09 29.19
CA ILE A 273 -2.79 -0.67 30.43
C ILE A 273 -1.40 -0.99 31.00
N ALA A 274 -1.19 -0.73 32.27
CA ALA A 274 0.05 -1.07 32.97
C ALA A 274 0.31 -2.59 32.99
N PRO A 275 1.58 -3.04 32.98
CA PRO A 275 1.91 -4.47 33.10
C PRO A 275 1.34 -5.16 34.34
N THR A 276 1.02 -4.42 35.40
CA THR A 276 0.35 -4.89 36.64
C THR A 276 -1.16 -5.00 36.52
N GLU A 277 -1.76 -4.46 35.44
CA GLU A 277 -3.20 -4.49 35.13
C GLU A 277 -4.12 -3.77 36.13
N ASP A 278 -3.58 -2.91 37.00
CA ASP A 278 -4.29 -2.19 38.05
C ASP A 278 -4.50 -0.69 37.76
N PHE A 279 -3.78 -0.15 36.76
CA PHE A 279 -3.94 1.23 36.31
C PHE A 279 -3.72 1.40 34.80
N LEU A 280 -4.13 2.54 34.30
CA LEU A 280 -3.92 2.98 32.91
C LEU A 280 -3.04 4.23 32.90
N ILE A 281 -2.20 4.35 31.86
CA ILE A 281 -1.54 5.62 31.53
C ILE A 281 -2.26 6.23 30.35
N TYR A 282 -2.84 7.42 30.55
CA TYR A 282 -3.55 8.20 29.56
C TYR A 282 -2.64 9.21 28.88
N SER A 283 -2.91 9.45 27.58
CA SER A 283 -2.44 10.63 26.85
C SER A 283 -3.57 11.65 26.83
N LEU A 284 -3.42 12.73 27.59
CA LEU A 284 -4.40 13.81 27.68
C LEU A 284 -3.99 14.96 26.74
N VAL A 285 -4.85 15.31 25.80
CA VAL A 285 -4.61 16.43 24.90
C VAL A 285 -5.26 17.69 25.45
N GLN A 286 -4.45 18.67 25.81
CA GLN A 286 -4.89 20.02 26.13
C GLN A 286 -4.87 20.87 24.86
N LYS A 287 -6.03 21.35 24.44
CA LYS A 287 -6.13 22.26 23.30
C LYS A 287 -5.40 23.55 23.57
N GLY A 288 -4.62 23.98 22.58
CA GLY A 288 -3.91 25.25 22.60
C GLY A 288 -4.87 26.47 22.50
N PRO A 289 -4.35 27.69 22.67
CA PRO A 289 -5.13 28.90 22.50
C PRO A 289 -5.67 29.00 21.07
N SER A 290 -6.97 29.26 20.95
CA SER A 290 -7.62 29.54 19.66
C SER A 290 -7.51 31.04 19.39
N GLU A 291 -7.06 31.40 18.21
CA GLU A 291 -7.08 32.75 17.67
C GLU A 291 -8.20 32.90 16.63
N GLY A 292 -8.52 34.13 16.24
CA GLY A 292 -9.52 34.40 15.22
C GLY A 292 -9.00 34.13 13.80
N ASP A 293 -9.79 34.56 12.79
CA ASP A 293 -9.47 34.37 11.38
C ASP A 293 -8.18 35.09 10.92
N VAL A 294 -7.72 36.05 11.72
CA VAL A 294 -6.44 36.75 11.54
C VAL A 294 -5.56 36.42 12.74
N HIS A 295 -4.46 35.74 12.52
CA HIS A 295 -3.58 35.27 13.57
C HIS A 295 -2.10 35.31 13.16
N GLN A 296 -1.23 35.34 14.13
CA GLN A 296 0.21 35.31 13.94
C GLN A 296 0.70 33.87 13.90
N ILE A 297 1.53 33.56 12.89
CA ILE A 297 2.32 32.33 12.84
C ILE A 297 3.59 32.55 13.65
N LEU A 298 3.83 31.73 14.66
CA LEU A 298 4.93 31.92 15.63
C LEU A 298 6.22 31.23 15.19
N THR A 299 6.11 30.04 14.59
CA THR A 299 7.23 29.23 14.06
C THR A 299 6.79 28.53 12.78
N PRO A 300 7.70 27.98 11.96
CA PRO A 300 7.32 27.21 10.77
C PRO A 300 6.29 26.09 11.05
N ASN A 301 6.40 25.42 12.19
CA ASN A 301 5.51 24.32 12.57
C ASN A 301 4.11 24.80 13.01
N ASP A 302 3.93 26.05 13.38
CA ASP A 302 2.62 26.62 13.78
C ASP A 302 1.59 26.65 12.63
N ARG A 303 2.02 26.38 11.40
CA ARG A 303 1.15 26.14 10.24
C ARG A 303 0.46 24.77 10.27
N GLN A 304 0.99 23.82 11.06
CA GLN A 304 0.45 22.48 11.16
C GLN A 304 -0.75 22.42 12.10
N PRO A 305 -1.84 21.73 11.71
CA PRO A 305 -2.99 21.57 12.60
C PRO A 305 -2.59 20.93 13.93
N GLY A 306 -3.03 21.52 15.05
CA GLY A 306 -2.77 20.98 16.37
C GLY A 306 -1.37 21.27 16.94
N TRP A 307 -0.51 22.01 16.25
CA TRP A 307 0.83 22.32 16.76
C TRP A 307 0.81 23.06 18.11
N ARG A 308 -0.24 23.86 18.38
CA ARG A 308 -0.43 24.58 19.65
C ARG A 308 -0.99 23.71 20.77
N ASP A 309 -1.52 22.53 20.46
CA ASP A 309 -2.00 21.57 21.45
C ASP A 309 -0.82 20.99 22.25
N ARG A 310 -1.08 20.51 23.46
CA ARG A 310 -0.07 19.80 24.26
C ARG A 310 -0.64 18.49 24.75
N THR A 311 0.21 17.46 24.70
CA THR A 311 -0.10 16.13 25.21
C THR A 311 0.60 15.93 26.54
N TYR A 312 -0.17 15.54 27.56
CA TYR A 312 0.32 15.21 28.88
C TYR A 312 -0.03 13.79 29.27
N LEU A 313 0.73 13.22 30.19
CA LEU A 313 0.48 11.90 30.74
C LEU A 313 -0.32 12.01 32.04
N ALA A 314 -1.22 11.03 32.24
CA ALA A 314 -1.96 10.87 33.48
C ALA A 314 -2.11 9.39 33.84
N LYS A 315 -2.13 9.07 35.14
CA LYS A 315 -2.42 7.76 35.68
C LYS A 315 -3.89 7.68 36.07
N TYR A 316 -4.59 6.67 35.58
CA TYR A 316 -5.95 6.34 35.96
C TYR A 316 -5.96 5.02 36.73
N ASP A 317 -6.33 5.05 38.00
CA ASP A 317 -6.42 3.89 38.87
C ASP A 317 -7.74 3.15 38.62
N LEU A 318 -7.67 1.87 38.26
CA LEU A 318 -8.84 1.06 37.88
C LEU A 318 -9.76 0.76 39.06
N ALA A 319 -9.23 0.66 40.28
CA ALA A 319 -10.04 0.34 41.46
C ALA A 319 -10.81 1.55 41.96
N THR A 320 -10.24 2.74 41.93
CA THR A 320 -10.82 3.96 42.49
C THR A 320 -11.42 4.92 41.46
N GLY A 321 -11.04 4.80 40.19
CA GLY A 321 -11.40 5.73 39.11
C GLY A 321 -10.71 7.09 39.21
N VAL A 322 -9.70 7.24 40.06
CA VAL A 322 -8.93 8.49 40.18
C VAL A 322 -8.01 8.68 38.99
N LEU A 323 -8.16 9.83 38.34
CA LEU A 323 -7.26 10.27 37.28
C LEU A 323 -6.28 11.31 37.83
N GLN A 324 -5.01 10.94 37.94
CA GLN A 324 -3.94 11.81 38.38
C GLN A 324 -3.06 12.24 37.21
N GLN A 325 -2.99 13.54 36.93
CA GLN A 325 -2.05 14.06 35.91
C GLN A 325 -0.61 13.91 36.42
N LEU A 326 0.27 13.39 35.55
CA LEU A 326 1.67 13.08 35.87
C LEU A 326 2.62 14.12 35.28
N THR A 327 2.31 14.67 34.11
CA THR A 327 3.15 15.67 33.44
C THR A 327 2.35 16.95 33.13
N TYR A 328 3.05 18.08 33.10
CA TYR A 328 2.46 19.40 32.78
C TYR A 328 3.56 20.36 32.30
N GLY A 329 3.24 21.30 31.43
CA GLY A 329 4.19 22.34 31.01
C GLY A 329 4.03 22.80 29.56
N TRP A 330 5.09 23.42 29.02
CA TRP A 330 5.11 23.97 27.65
C TRP A 330 5.41 22.94 26.55
N HIS A 331 5.92 21.79 26.91
CA HIS A 331 6.34 20.75 25.96
C HIS A 331 5.41 19.55 26.04
N ASP A 332 5.22 18.90 24.89
CA ASP A 332 4.59 17.61 24.84
C ASP A 332 5.36 16.56 25.61
N THR A 333 4.62 15.64 26.19
CA THR A 333 5.15 14.43 26.80
C THR A 333 4.41 13.22 26.26
N TRP A 334 5.12 12.13 25.95
CA TRP A 334 4.51 10.89 25.50
C TRP A 334 5.12 9.70 26.21
N LEU A 335 4.28 8.69 26.43
CA LEU A 335 4.69 7.44 27.03
C LEU A 335 5.70 6.74 26.14
N ALA A 336 6.84 6.33 26.70
CA ALA A 336 7.80 5.47 26.05
C ALA A 336 7.63 4.01 26.52
N ASP A 337 7.58 3.78 27.86
CA ASP A 337 7.39 2.44 28.42
C ASP A 337 6.95 2.50 29.89
N ILE A 338 6.51 1.35 30.44
CA ILE A 338 6.21 1.15 31.85
C ILE A 338 7.01 -0.04 32.33
N SER A 339 7.73 0.10 33.44
CA SER A 339 8.45 -1.03 34.04
C SER A 339 7.49 -2.18 34.41
N ARG A 340 7.95 -3.42 34.33
CA ARG A 340 7.11 -4.61 34.54
C ARG A 340 6.46 -4.69 35.92
N ASP A 341 7.10 -4.11 36.94
CA ASP A 341 6.56 -4.01 38.29
C ASP A 341 5.56 -2.84 38.47
N GLY A 342 5.30 -2.08 37.40
CA GLY A 342 4.41 -0.94 37.42
C GLY A 342 4.87 0.27 38.24
N ARG A 343 6.14 0.28 38.69
CA ARG A 343 6.67 1.33 39.57
C ARG A 343 7.26 2.52 38.86
N LYS A 344 7.74 2.31 37.63
CA LYS A 344 8.46 3.33 36.88
C LYS A 344 7.79 3.58 35.54
N LEU A 345 7.71 4.84 35.18
CA LEU A 345 7.24 5.33 33.90
C LEU A 345 8.43 5.90 33.12
N LEU A 346 8.66 5.38 31.95
CA LEU A 346 9.58 5.96 30.97
C LEU A 346 8.76 6.83 30.01
N PHE A 347 9.16 8.09 29.86
CA PHE A 347 8.49 9.01 28.96
C PHE A 347 9.49 9.90 28.25
N MET A 348 9.07 10.48 27.13
CA MET A 348 9.88 11.39 26.34
C MET A 348 9.19 12.75 26.25
N THR A 349 10.02 13.77 26.02
CA THR A 349 9.60 15.14 25.70
C THR A 349 10.51 15.69 24.61
N SER A 350 10.01 16.64 23.82
CA SER A 350 10.83 17.32 22.82
C SER A 350 10.69 18.84 22.91
N ARG A 351 11.70 19.53 22.40
CA ARG A 351 11.69 20.98 22.23
C ARG A 351 12.34 21.41 20.92
N GLU A 352 11.83 22.48 20.35
CA GLU A 352 12.38 23.09 19.14
C GLU A 352 13.68 23.86 19.41
N ARG A 353 14.60 23.82 18.43
CA ARG A 353 15.81 24.64 18.35
C ARG A 353 16.11 24.96 16.89
N LEU A 354 15.35 25.85 16.27
CA LEU A 354 15.43 26.15 14.84
C LEU A 354 16.79 26.70 14.37
N SER A 355 17.62 27.24 15.27
CA SER A 355 18.87 27.94 14.93
C SER A 355 20.00 27.04 14.44
N GLN A 356 19.93 25.76 14.62
CA GLN A 356 20.95 24.78 14.21
C GLN A 356 20.40 23.35 14.19
N ARG A 357 21.06 22.49 13.41
CA ARG A 357 20.79 21.05 13.37
C ARG A 357 21.32 20.36 14.64
N PRO A 358 20.59 19.43 15.24
CA PRO A 358 19.19 19.10 14.96
C PRO A 358 18.24 20.18 15.50
N THR A 359 17.17 20.46 14.74
CA THR A 359 16.17 21.50 15.11
C THR A 359 15.14 21.01 16.13
N GLN A 360 15.05 19.70 16.34
CA GLN A 360 14.26 19.06 17.39
C GLN A 360 15.21 18.35 18.35
N LEU A 361 15.00 18.55 19.65
CA LEU A 361 15.79 17.91 20.70
C LEU A 361 14.87 17.08 21.59
N SER A 362 15.11 15.79 21.67
CA SER A 362 14.36 14.86 22.51
C SER A 362 15.10 14.55 23.81
N SER A 363 14.34 14.33 24.88
CA SER A 363 14.87 13.87 26.16
C SER A 363 14.08 12.63 26.61
N VAL A 364 14.78 11.68 27.24
CA VAL A 364 14.20 10.48 27.87
C VAL A 364 14.26 10.66 29.38
N LEU A 365 13.09 10.52 30.04
CA LEU A 365 12.95 10.71 31.47
C LEU A 365 12.31 9.48 32.11
N GLU A 366 12.74 9.16 33.34
CA GLU A 366 12.17 8.11 34.18
C GLU A 366 11.48 8.76 35.37
N MET A 367 10.20 8.43 35.62
CA MET A 367 9.45 8.86 36.80
C MET A 367 9.18 7.64 37.71
N ASP A 368 9.42 7.77 38.99
CA ASP A 368 8.92 6.87 40.01
C ASP A 368 7.43 7.18 40.28
N LEU A 369 6.54 6.23 40.06
CA LEU A 369 5.08 6.46 40.15
C LEU A 369 4.52 6.55 41.58
N GLU A 370 5.34 6.23 42.58
CA GLU A 370 4.97 6.40 43.99
C GLU A 370 5.39 7.79 44.53
N SER A 371 6.66 8.13 44.33
CA SER A 371 7.20 9.42 44.80
C SER A 371 7.02 10.57 43.83
N LEU A 372 6.72 10.29 42.55
CA LEU A 372 6.70 11.22 41.43
C LEU A 372 8.04 11.93 41.16
N GLU A 373 9.14 11.38 41.71
CA GLU A 373 10.48 11.89 41.40
C GLU A 373 10.85 11.55 39.96
N VAL A 374 11.43 12.54 39.23
CA VAL A 374 11.81 12.40 37.83
C VAL A 374 13.33 12.49 37.68
N LYS A 375 13.89 11.52 36.98
CA LYS A 375 15.28 11.46 36.58
C LYS A 375 15.40 11.61 35.05
N THR A 376 16.20 12.56 34.58
CA THR A 376 16.58 12.62 33.16
C THR A 376 17.65 11.57 32.86
N ILE A 377 17.34 10.65 31.94
CA ILE A 377 18.25 9.60 31.48
C ILE A 377 19.04 10.05 30.25
N VAL A 378 18.35 10.62 29.25
CA VAL A 378 18.97 11.23 28.07
C VAL A 378 18.48 12.66 27.98
N LYS A 379 19.36 13.61 27.77
CA LYS A 379 19.04 15.03 27.68
C LYS A 379 19.37 15.58 26.31
N ASP A 380 18.39 16.19 25.65
CA ASP A 380 18.57 17.03 24.45
C ASP A 380 19.34 16.34 23.30
N ASP A 381 19.01 15.10 22.97
CA ASP A 381 19.54 14.40 21.80
C ASP A 381 18.50 14.41 20.67
N GLY A 382 18.77 15.07 19.56
CA GLY A 382 17.86 15.19 18.42
C GLY A 382 17.87 14.01 17.45
N PHE A 383 18.62 12.96 17.75
CA PHE A 383 18.83 11.82 16.87
C PHE A 383 18.25 10.51 17.43
N ILE A 384 17.55 10.57 18.58
CA ILE A 384 16.85 9.43 19.17
C ILE A 384 15.35 9.48 18.81
N ASN A 385 14.75 8.31 18.54
CA ASN A 385 13.38 8.19 18.12
C ASN A 385 12.45 7.58 19.19
N ALA A 386 12.92 6.51 19.85
CA ALA A 386 12.13 5.80 20.86
C ALA A 386 13.04 5.17 21.93
N ALA A 387 12.44 4.85 23.08
CA ALA A 387 13.12 4.17 24.19
C ALA A 387 12.17 3.15 24.83
N GLN A 388 12.72 2.02 25.28
CA GLN A 388 12.00 0.99 26.05
C GLN A 388 12.92 0.36 27.09
N TYR A 389 12.36 -0.16 28.17
CA TYR A 389 13.12 -0.87 29.19
C TYR A 389 13.63 -2.24 28.71
N SER A 390 14.80 -2.64 29.21
CA SER A 390 15.15 -4.06 29.26
C SER A 390 14.19 -4.80 30.19
N PRO A 391 14.03 -6.14 30.07
CA PRO A 391 13.12 -6.92 30.92
C PRO A 391 13.33 -6.73 32.44
N ASP A 392 14.53 -6.41 32.88
CA ASP A 392 14.90 -6.15 34.28
C ASP A 392 14.93 -4.64 34.65
N ALA A 393 14.55 -3.78 33.72
CA ALA A 393 14.54 -2.32 33.84
C ALA A 393 15.89 -1.70 34.30
N THR A 394 17.02 -2.36 34.02
CA THR A 394 18.37 -1.83 34.30
C THR A 394 19.01 -1.13 33.12
N GLN A 395 18.50 -1.38 31.94
CA GLN A 395 18.98 -0.82 30.67
C GLN A 395 17.80 -0.28 29.85
N LEU A 396 18.11 0.56 28.86
CA LEU A 396 17.15 0.97 27.82
C LEU A 396 17.63 0.48 26.46
N LEU A 397 16.69 0.00 25.65
CA LEU A 397 16.83 -0.11 24.22
C LEU A 397 16.36 1.19 23.61
N ILE A 398 17.24 1.86 22.87
CA ILE A 398 16.94 3.13 22.19
C ILE A 398 17.08 2.92 20.70
N THR A 399 16.09 3.37 19.95
CA THR A 399 16.19 3.51 18.49
C THR A 399 16.57 4.95 18.15
N GLY A 400 17.43 5.11 17.15
CA GLY A 400 17.86 6.42 16.69
C GLY A 400 18.73 6.32 15.45
N THR A 401 19.11 7.47 14.91
CA THR A 401 20.07 7.49 13.79
C THR A 401 21.50 7.23 14.29
N ALA A 402 22.42 6.99 13.35
CA ALA A 402 23.84 6.79 13.70
C ALA A 402 24.48 8.00 14.42
N GLU A 403 23.85 9.17 14.37
CA GLU A 403 24.31 10.41 15.00
C GLU A 403 23.93 10.55 16.48
N ALA A 404 23.02 9.70 16.98
CA ALA A 404 22.64 9.69 18.39
C ALA A 404 23.85 9.51 19.31
N PHE A 405 23.75 10.07 20.52
CA PHE A 405 24.80 10.00 21.54
C PHE A 405 26.17 10.53 21.04
N ASN A 406 26.17 11.70 20.41
CA ASN A 406 27.36 12.32 19.82
C ASN A 406 28.03 11.44 18.72
N GLY A 407 27.23 10.65 18.00
CA GLY A 407 27.69 9.89 16.86
C GLY A 407 28.46 8.61 17.19
N VAL A 408 28.24 8.00 18.36
CA VAL A 408 28.88 6.70 18.70
C VAL A 408 28.48 5.58 17.74
N GLY A 409 27.32 5.70 17.07
CA GLY A 409 26.82 4.76 16.07
C GLY A 409 27.39 4.92 14.67
N LYS A 410 28.15 5.97 14.38
CA LYS A 410 28.65 6.29 13.03
C LYS A 410 29.65 5.25 12.50
N ASP A 411 29.37 4.76 11.29
CA ASP A 411 30.23 3.88 10.48
C ASP A 411 30.28 4.36 9.03
N VAL A 412 30.60 5.64 8.85
CA VAL A 412 30.76 6.33 7.57
C VAL A 412 32.18 6.89 7.45
N LYS A 413 32.60 7.28 6.26
CA LYS A 413 33.91 7.92 6.02
C LYS A 413 33.98 9.26 6.76
N PRO A 414 35.19 9.68 7.17
CA PRO A 414 35.40 11.00 7.75
C PRO A 414 34.81 12.09 6.84
N GLY A 415 34.03 13.00 7.42
CA GLY A 415 33.36 14.08 6.71
C GLY A 415 32.02 13.74 6.06
N GLN A 416 31.62 12.48 6.02
CA GLN A 416 30.28 12.10 5.61
C GLN A 416 29.27 12.26 6.76
N ILE A 417 28.05 12.68 6.41
CA ILE A 417 26.91 12.72 7.30
C ILE A 417 26.08 11.45 7.03
N PRO A 418 25.75 10.64 8.06
CA PRO A 418 24.89 9.46 7.89
C PRO A 418 23.52 9.86 7.37
N ASN A 419 22.87 8.94 6.68
CA ASN A 419 21.46 9.10 6.29
C ASN A 419 20.58 9.06 7.55
N GLY A 420 19.80 10.12 7.78
CA GLY A 420 18.88 10.22 8.93
C GLY A 420 17.70 9.24 8.93
N TYR A 421 17.48 8.52 7.83
CA TYR A 421 16.46 7.46 7.72
C TYR A 421 17.04 6.05 7.98
N ASP A 422 18.35 5.93 8.12
CA ASP A 422 19.02 4.66 8.48
C ASP A 422 19.05 4.51 10.01
N ILE A 423 18.14 3.73 10.56
CA ILE A 423 17.88 3.63 11.99
C ILE A 423 18.72 2.51 12.62
N GLN A 424 19.27 2.81 13.80
CA GLN A 424 20.17 1.97 14.58
C GLN A 424 19.57 1.65 15.96
N LEU A 425 20.14 0.63 16.63
CA LEU A 425 19.82 0.26 18.01
C LEU A 425 21.01 0.55 18.94
N PHE A 426 20.64 1.11 20.09
CA PHE A 426 21.57 1.40 21.18
C PHE A 426 21.07 0.76 22.47
N VAL A 427 21.99 0.19 23.25
CA VAL A 427 21.71 -0.27 24.63
C VAL A 427 22.38 0.71 25.59
N LEU A 428 21.54 1.39 26.39
CA LEU A 428 21.98 2.36 27.38
C LEU A 428 21.85 1.76 28.80
N ASN A 429 22.91 1.77 29.59
CA ASN A 429 22.85 1.38 31.00
C ASN A 429 22.38 2.58 31.84
N ILE A 430 21.25 2.41 32.58
CA ILE A 430 20.61 3.51 33.32
C ILE A 430 21.47 4.00 34.50
N LYS A 431 22.29 3.12 35.08
CA LYS A 431 23.07 3.42 36.27
C LYS A 431 24.27 4.34 35.97
N ASP A 432 25.02 4.03 34.92
CA ASP A 432 26.29 4.70 34.62
C ASP A 432 26.24 5.52 33.31
N GLY A 433 25.12 5.49 32.58
CA GLY A 433 24.91 6.22 31.32
C GLY A 433 25.71 5.68 30.14
N LYS A 434 26.35 4.50 30.25
CA LYS A 434 27.15 3.92 29.17
C LYS A 434 26.25 3.45 28.02
N VAL A 435 26.59 3.88 26.81
CA VAL A 435 25.88 3.55 25.57
C VAL A 435 26.68 2.55 24.73
N ASN A 436 26.02 1.49 24.28
CA ASN A 436 26.58 0.49 23.35
C ASN A 436 25.79 0.53 22.03
N PRO A 437 26.37 0.96 20.90
CA PRO A 437 25.71 0.98 19.59
C PRO A 437 25.72 -0.43 18.97
N ILE A 438 24.76 -1.27 19.34
CA ILE A 438 24.77 -2.72 19.06
C ILE A 438 24.58 -3.06 17.58
N THR A 439 24.03 -2.15 16.75
CA THR A 439 23.83 -2.35 15.33
C THR A 439 24.75 -1.53 14.43
N LYS A 440 25.77 -0.87 14.98
CA LYS A 440 26.72 0.00 14.25
C LYS A 440 27.27 -0.63 12.96
N LYS A 441 27.51 -1.94 12.95
CA LYS A 441 28.05 -2.72 11.81
C LYS A 441 26.98 -3.60 11.13
N PHE A 442 25.73 -3.36 11.42
CA PHE A 442 24.62 -4.09 10.87
C PHE A 442 24.03 -3.32 9.69
N ASN A 443 24.07 -3.88 8.49
CA ASN A 443 23.67 -3.17 7.27
C ASN A 443 22.16 -2.89 7.15
N PRO A 444 21.24 -3.82 7.56
CA PRO A 444 19.82 -3.51 7.53
C PRO A 444 19.45 -2.35 8.46
N SER A 445 18.48 -1.53 8.04
CA SER A 445 17.91 -0.46 8.86
C SER A 445 16.79 -0.98 9.75
N ILE A 446 16.70 -0.53 10.98
CA ILE A 446 15.69 -0.99 11.95
C ILE A 446 14.34 -0.30 11.68
N SER A 447 13.30 -1.08 11.46
CA SER A 447 11.92 -0.57 11.36
C SER A 447 11.23 -0.58 12.73
N THR A 448 11.27 -1.73 13.43
CA THR A 448 10.69 -1.90 14.77
C THR A 448 11.57 -2.84 15.58
N ALA A 449 11.69 -2.62 16.88
CA ALA A 449 12.44 -3.51 17.78
C ALA A 449 11.72 -3.69 19.10
N VAL A 450 11.77 -4.91 19.64
CA VAL A 450 11.19 -5.28 20.93
C VAL A 450 12.22 -6.11 21.74
N TRP A 451 12.43 -5.75 22.98
CA TRP A 451 13.27 -6.53 23.91
C TRP A 451 12.44 -7.62 24.59
N SER A 452 12.60 -8.85 24.13
CA SER A 452 11.84 -10.00 24.65
C SER A 452 12.19 -10.32 26.09
N SER A 453 11.19 -10.49 26.91
CA SER A 453 11.31 -10.97 28.29
C SER A 453 11.42 -12.48 28.40
N SER A 454 10.94 -13.22 27.41
CA SER A 454 10.95 -14.66 27.43
C SER A 454 12.35 -15.26 27.30
N ASP A 455 13.28 -14.57 26.60
CA ASP A 455 14.66 -15.06 26.37
C ASP A 455 15.74 -13.98 26.48
N GLY A 456 15.36 -12.72 26.74
CA GLY A 456 16.28 -11.59 26.89
C GLY A 456 16.98 -11.14 25.60
N LYS A 457 16.47 -11.54 24.44
CA LYS A 457 16.96 -11.10 23.12
C LYS A 457 16.12 -9.96 22.58
N ILE A 458 16.68 -9.22 21.62
CA ILE A 458 15.97 -8.21 20.89
C ILE A 458 15.51 -8.82 19.56
N TYR A 459 14.23 -8.63 19.26
CA TYR A 459 13.66 -8.98 17.96
C TYR A 459 13.37 -7.70 17.19
N ALA A 460 13.81 -7.64 15.94
CA ALA A 460 13.68 -6.45 15.12
C ALA A 460 13.19 -6.82 13.71
N SER A 461 12.18 -6.09 13.22
CA SER A 461 11.91 -6.02 11.78
C SER A 461 12.84 -4.98 11.17
N THR A 462 13.33 -5.25 9.97
CA THR A 462 14.36 -4.43 9.34
C THR A 462 14.11 -4.27 7.85
N GLU A 463 14.39 -3.09 7.31
CA GLU A 463 14.64 -2.92 5.88
C GLU A 463 16.00 -3.55 5.56
N ASP A 464 16.00 -4.66 4.83
CA ASP A 464 17.18 -5.40 4.42
C ASP A 464 17.23 -5.45 2.90
N LYS A 465 17.77 -4.41 2.27
CA LYS A 465 17.71 -4.14 0.84
C LYS A 465 16.25 -3.95 0.37
N ASP A 466 15.75 -4.82 -0.49
CA ASP A 466 14.41 -4.79 -1.08
C ASP A 466 13.39 -5.70 -0.36
N VAL A 467 13.76 -6.25 0.80
CA VAL A 467 12.90 -7.09 1.63
C VAL A 467 12.81 -6.55 3.06
N GLN A 468 11.78 -6.98 3.79
CA GLN A 468 11.64 -6.68 5.20
C GLN A 468 11.72 -7.97 6.01
N ASN A 469 12.84 -8.12 6.73
CA ASN A 469 13.22 -9.32 7.45
C ASN A 469 13.07 -9.18 8.97
N LEU A 470 12.91 -10.33 9.64
CA LEU A 470 12.92 -10.44 11.08
C LEU A 470 14.28 -10.93 11.58
N TYR A 471 14.92 -10.18 12.47
CA TYR A 471 16.19 -10.53 13.09
C TYR A 471 16.06 -10.68 14.59
N ARG A 472 16.78 -11.67 15.14
CA ARG A 472 17.06 -11.81 16.57
C ARG A 472 18.47 -11.26 16.86
N ILE A 473 18.58 -10.28 17.75
CA ILE A 473 19.81 -9.55 18.05
C ILE A 473 20.21 -9.77 19.52
N ASP A 474 21.47 -10.07 19.76
CA ASP A 474 22.01 -10.18 21.11
C ASP A 474 22.30 -8.79 21.69
N PRO A 475 21.67 -8.39 22.82
CA PRO A 475 21.82 -7.03 23.38
C PRO A 475 23.23 -6.72 23.89
N LYS A 476 24.09 -7.73 24.14
CA LYS A 476 25.43 -7.54 24.68
C LYS A 476 26.48 -7.21 23.61
N ASN A 477 26.39 -7.89 22.46
CA ASN A 477 27.41 -7.83 21.41
C ASN A 477 26.89 -7.47 20.01
N GLY A 478 25.56 -7.28 19.85
CA GLY A 478 24.94 -6.93 18.58
C GLY A 478 24.91 -8.06 17.55
N LYS A 479 25.21 -9.32 17.93
CA LYS A 479 25.14 -10.44 16.98
C LYS A 479 23.71 -10.63 16.52
N ALA A 480 23.45 -10.36 15.24
CA ALA A 480 22.17 -10.52 14.58
C ALA A 480 22.08 -11.90 13.90
N VAL A 481 20.89 -12.51 13.98
CA VAL A 481 20.55 -13.78 13.31
C VAL A 481 19.23 -13.60 12.60
N TRP A 482 19.19 -13.78 11.28
CA TRP A 482 17.96 -13.77 10.50
C TRP A 482 17.06 -14.94 10.91
N MET A 483 15.78 -14.66 11.19
CA MET A 483 14.80 -15.64 11.64
C MET A 483 14.13 -16.40 10.48
N LYS A 484 14.50 -16.10 9.22
CA LYS A 484 14.01 -16.77 8.00
C LYS A 484 12.49 -16.76 7.88
N ASN A 485 11.88 -15.55 8.06
CA ASN A 485 10.46 -15.34 7.80
C ASN A 485 10.10 -15.70 6.35
N SER A 486 8.89 -16.26 6.14
CA SER A 486 8.43 -16.79 4.85
C SER A 486 8.06 -15.70 3.84
N GLU A 487 7.64 -14.52 4.29
CA GLU A 487 7.22 -13.43 3.40
C GLU A 487 8.38 -12.46 3.12
N GLU A 488 8.43 -11.90 1.90
CA GLU A 488 9.45 -10.93 1.49
C GLU A 488 9.26 -9.56 2.17
N TYR A 489 8.02 -9.21 2.50
CA TYR A 489 7.68 -7.95 3.19
C TYR A 489 6.89 -8.23 4.46
N LEU A 490 7.57 -8.20 5.60
CA LEU A 490 6.98 -8.35 6.93
C LEU A 490 6.41 -7.01 7.40
N TYR A 491 5.08 -6.90 7.48
CA TYR A 491 4.42 -5.65 7.92
C TYR A 491 4.55 -5.39 9.41
N ALA A 492 4.27 -6.40 10.22
CA ALA A 492 4.32 -6.28 11.67
C ALA A 492 4.49 -7.65 12.32
N PHE A 493 5.02 -7.63 13.54
CA PHE A 493 5.12 -8.80 14.40
C PHE A 493 4.73 -8.46 15.84
N ASP A 494 4.40 -9.47 16.63
CA ASP A 494 4.14 -9.37 18.07
C ASP A 494 4.71 -10.57 18.82
N LEU A 495 5.18 -10.35 20.05
CA LEU A 495 5.89 -11.31 20.89
C LEU A 495 5.07 -11.67 22.13
N ALA A 496 4.94 -12.96 22.41
CA ALA A 496 4.42 -13.39 23.70
C ALA A 496 5.39 -13.02 24.82
N ASP A 497 4.88 -12.40 25.88
CA ASP A 497 5.68 -11.92 27.00
C ASP A 497 6.33 -13.05 27.82
N LYS A 498 5.61 -14.16 28.01
CA LYS A 498 5.98 -15.27 28.89
C LYS A 498 6.37 -16.56 28.17
N ALA A 499 6.34 -16.54 26.83
CA ALA A 499 6.66 -17.72 26.01
C ALA A 499 7.52 -17.33 24.80
N PRO A 500 8.39 -18.21 24.31
CA PRO A 500 9.22 -17.96 23.16
C PRO A 500 8.44 -18.17 21.85
N VAL A 501 7.39 -17.39 21.66
CA VAL A 501 6.48 -17.43 20.49
C VAL A 501 6.29 -16.03 19.96
N LEU A 502 6.29 -15.92 18.63
CA LEU A 502 6.06 -14.71 17.89
C LEU A 502 4.97 -14.94 16.85
N VAL A 503 4.15 -13.94 16.58
CA VAL A 503 3.25 -13.91 15.44
C VAL A 503 3.64 -12.76 14.54
N TYR A 504 3.46 -12.93 13.23
CA TYR A 504 3.69 -11.86 12.25
C TYR A 504 2.78 -12.03 11.04
N TYR A 505 2.66 -10.96 10.23
CA TYR A 505 2.03 -11.05 8.92
C TYR A 505 2.83 -10.24 7.88
N GLY A 506 2.67 -10.61 6.64
CA GLY A 506 3.36 -10.00 5.53
C GLY A 506 2.83 -10.46 4.18
N GLN A 507 3.46 -10.00 3.13
CA GLN A 507 3.19 -10.41 1.76
C GLN A 507 4.50 -10.58 0.96
N SER A 508 4.40 -11.14 -0.24
CA SER A 508 5.51 -11.28 -1.18
C SER A 508 5.09 -10.79 -2.57
N LEU A 509 5.99 -10.73 -3.54
CA LEU A 509 5.66 -10.26 -4.90
C LEU A 509 4.50 -11.03 -5.56
N VAL A 510 4.32 -12.30 -5.20
CA VAL A 510 3.38 -13.22 -5.87
C VAL A 510 2.24 -13.70 -4.97
N ASN A 511 2.12 -13.18 -3.77
CA ASN A 511 1.01 -13.47 -2.86
C ASN A 511 0.68 -12.25 -2.00
N GLY A 512 -0.60 -12.14 -1.64
CA GLY A 512 -1.05 -11.13 -0.70
C GLY A 512 -0.79 -11.50 0.76
N ASP A 513 -1.56 -10.94 1.68
CA ASP A 513 -1.32 -11.05 3.11
C ASP A 513 -1.43 -12.48 3.62
N ARG A 514 -0.44 -12.92 4.41
CA ARG A 514 -0.42 -14.14 5.16
C ARG A 514 0.02 -13.89 6.59
N ALA A 515 -0.63 -14.55 7.54
CA ALA A 515 -0.30 -14.48 8.96
C ALA A 515 0.33 -15.79 9.45
N TYR A 516 1.33 -15.69 10.31
CA TYR A 516 2.13 -16.82 10.79
C TYR A 516 2.32 -16.77 12.29
N CYS A 517 2.53 -17.96 12.88
CA CYS A 517 3.03 -18.15 14.23
C CYS A 517 4.40 -18.85 14.17
N MET A 518 5.40 -18.30 14.87
CA MET A 518 6.77 -18.81 14.89
C MET A 518 7.17 -19.21 16.31
N ASP A 519 7.67 -20.44 16.48
CA ASP A 519 8.37 -20.88 17.69
C ASP A 519 9.81 -20.36 17.66
N LEU A 520 10.16 -19.50 18.59
CA LEU A 520 11.47 -18.81 18.61
C LEU A 520 12.65 -19.71 19.01
N LYS A 521 12.41 -20.90 19.57
CA LYS A 521 13.47 -21.86 19.91
C LYS A 521 13.88 -22.68 18.69
N SER A 522 12.90 -23.18 17.95
CA SER A 522 13.14 -24.02 16.77
C SER A 522 13.23 -23.23 15.47
N GLY A 523 12.67 -22.02 15.42
CA GLY A 523 12.48 -21.25 14.20
C GLY A 523 11.38 -21.82 13.29
N LYS A 524 10.56 -22.76 13.79
CA LYS A 524 9.48 -23.35 12.98
C LYS A 524 8.32 -22.38 12.87
N GLU A 525 7.87 -22.15 11.64
CA GLU A 525 6.68 -21.39 11.32
C GLU A 525 5.45 -22.28 11.10
N THR A 526 4.29 -21.73 11.41
CA THR A 526 2.99 -22.31 11.10
C THR A 526 2.14 -21.22 10.47
N LEU A 527 1.62 -21.46 9.26
CA LEU A 527 0.66 -20.56 8.60
C LEU A 527 -0.63 -20.58 9.42
N LEU A 528 -1.06 -19.40 9.87
CA LEU A 528 -2.33 -19.21 10.59
C LEU A 528 -3.47 -18.96 9.61
N TYR A 529 -3.23 -18.09 8.64
CA TYR A 529 -4.24 -17.68 7.67
C TYR A 529 -3.61 -17.13 6.38
N ASP A 530 -4.16 -17.50 5.24
CA ASP A 530 -3.89 -16.92 3.93
C ASP A 530 -5.12 -16.13 3.50
N PHE A 531 -5.01 -14.79 3.49
CA PHE A 531 -6.15 -13.89 3.23
C PHE A 531 -6.61 -13.91 1.78
N ASP A 532 -5.75 -14.34 0.88
CA ASP A 532 -5.98 -14.33 -0.56
C ASP A 532 -6.08 -15.73 -1.18
N ALA A 533 -6.09 -16.80 -0.39
CA ALA A 533 -6.12 -18.17 -0.89
C ALA A 533 -7.28 -18.43 -1.86
N GLU A 534 -8.46 -17.93 -1.53
CA GLU A 534 -9.66 -18.07 -2.40
C GLU A 534 -9.62 -17.08 -3.56
N ARG A 535 -9.20 -15.83 -3.34
CA ARG A 535 -9.17 -14.77 -4.37
C ARG A 535 -8.13 -15.02 -5.45
N PHE A 536 -6.95 -15.51 -5.07
CA PHE A 536 -5.81 -15.67 -5.99
C PHE A 536 -5.64 -17.10 -6.49
N GLY A 537 -6.47 -18.03 -6.05
CA GLY A 537 -6.37 -19.44 -6.45
C GLY A 537 -6.45 -19.68 -7.96
N ASP A 538 -7.22 -18.87 -8.67
CA ASP A 538 -7.37 -18.87 -10.12
C ASP A 538 -6.65 -17.70 -10.82
N VAL A 539 -5.90 -16.87 -10.08
CA VAL A 539 -5.17 -15.71 -10.64
C VAL A 539 -3.78 -16.10 -11.08
N LYS A 540 -3.46 -15.79 -12.32
CA LYS A 540 -2.13 -15.97 -12.88
C LYS A 540 -1.29 -14.72 -12.63
N MET A 541 -0.33 -14.86 -11.74
CA MET A 541 0.58 -13.79 -11.37
C MET A 541 1.77 -13.72 -12.34
N GLY A 542 2.35 -12.54 -12.46
CA GLY A 542 3.63 -12.34 -13.10
C GLY A 542 4.77 -12.92 -12.24
N GLU A 543 5.81 -13.47 -12.90
CA GLU A 543 6.98 -13.99 -12.22
C GLU A 543 7.87 -12.85 -11.69
N GLY A 544 8.20 -12.88 -10.41
CA GLY A 544 9.10 -11.93 -9.75
C GLY A 544 10.53 -12.44 -9.69
N LEU A 545 11.49 -11.64 -10.15
CA LEU A 545 12.90 -12.02 -10.26
C LEU A 545 13.81 -10.94 -9.68
N ALA A 546 14.88 -11.33 -8.98
CA ALA A 546 15.90 -10.39 -8.52
C ALA A 546 16.80 -9.98 -9.68
N TYR A 547 17.28 -8.74 -9.66
CA TYR A 547 18.29 -8.25 -10.60
C TYR A 547 19.24 -7.29 -9.88
N GLU A 548 20.53 -7.62 -9.90
CA GLU A 548 21.60 -6.79 -9.37
C GLU A 548 22.64 -6.52 -10.45
N PHE A 549 23.18 -5.31 -10.48
CA PHE A 549 24.28 -4.98 -11.38
C PHE A 549 25.36 -4.19 -10.64
N LYS A 550 26.59 -4.26 -11.15
CA LYS A 550 27.70 -3.47 -10.63
C LYS A 550 27.78 -2.16 -11.39
N SER A 551 27.58 -1.04 -10.68
CA SER A 551 27.66 0.29 -11.28
C SER A 551 29.08 0.66 -11.70
N SER A 552 29.21 1.67 -12.55
CA SER A 552 30.52 2.22 -12.99
C SER A 552 31.36 2.72 -11.83
N ARG A 553 30.76 3.09 -10.71
CA ARG A 553 31.42 3.46 -9.45
C ARG A 553 31.86 2.26 -8.61
N GLY A 554 31.51 1.06 -9.00
CA GLY A 554 31.87 -0.20 -8.34
C GLY A 554 30.90 -0.69 -7.28
N ASP A 555 29.74 -0.02 -7.09
CA ASP A 555 28.69 -0.42 -6.15
C ASP A 555 27.82 -1.53 -6.74
N LEU A 556 27.37 -2.43 -5.88
CA LEU A 556 26.34 -3.40 -6.23
C LEU A 556 24.97 -2.74 -6.02
N ILE A 557 24.29 -2.43 -7.12
CA ILE A 557 22.95 -1.85 -7.12
C ILE A 557 21.93 -2.98 -7.16
N ASN A 558 21.01 -2.97 -6.21
CA ASN A 558 19.98 -3.98 -6.06
C ASN A 558 18.69 -3.58 -6.79
N GLY A 559 17.94 -4.57 -7.22
CA GLY A 559 16.61 -4.39 -7.78
C GLY A 559 15.90 -5.72 -7.98
N PHE A 560 14.68 -5.61 -8.46
CA PHE A 560 13.87 -6.76 -8.87
C PHE A 560 12.96 -6.36 -10.02
N TYR A 561 12.46 -7.35 -10.74
CA TYR A 561 11.48 -7.09 -11.80
C TYR A 561 10.39 -8.16 -11.83
N VAL A 562 9.27 -7.79 -12.43
CA VAL A 562 8.12 -8.68 -12.60
C VAL A 562 7.81 -8.79 -14.10
N LEU A 563 7.77 -10.02 -14.59
CA LEU A 563 7.41 -10.34 -15.96
C LEU A 563 5.90 -10.45 -16.13
N PRO A 564 5.34 -10.13 -17.31
CA PRO A 564 3.93 -10.36 -17.60
C PRO A 564 3.50 -11.81 -17.37
N PRO A 565 2.28 -12.08 -16.91
CA PRO A 565 1.71 -13.43 -17.00
C PRO A 565 1.78 -13.94 -18.44
N ASP A 566 2.06 -15.21 -18.64
CA ASP A 566 2.26 -15.82 -19.97
C ASP A 566 3.43 -15.22 -20.77
N PHE A 567 4.50 -14.81 -20.07
CA PHE A 567 5.69 -14.23 -20.67
C PHE A 567 6.27 -15.16 -21.76
N ASP A 568 6.59 -14.57 -22.93
CA ASP A 568 7.20 -15.23 -24.07
C ASP A 568 8.51 -14.51 -24.43
N PRO A 569 9.68 -15.09 -24.19
CA PRO A 569 10.96 -14.43 -24.42
C PRO A 569 11.25 -14.10 -25.90
N SER A 570 10.45 -14.59 -26.85
CA SER A 570 10.55 -14.26 -28.27
C SER A 570 9.89 -12.93 -28.65
N LYS A 571 9.05 -12.37 -27.73
CA LYS A 571 8.33 -11.12 -27.94
C LYS A 571 9.07 -9.95 -27.31
N LYS A 572 8.68 -8.74 -27.71
CA LYS A 572 9.12 -7.48 -27.10
C LYS A 572 8.06 -6.95 -26.14
N TYR A 573 8.53 -6.41 -25.04
CA TYR A 573 7.66 -5.85 -24.00
C TYR A 573 8.12 -4.46 -23.61
N PRO A 574 7.21 -3.50 -23.48
CA PRO A 574 7.54 -2.20 -22.91
C PRO A 574 7.96 -2.32 -21.44
N LEU A 575 8.85 -1.43 -21.02
CA LEU A 575 9.43 -1.40 -19.68
C LEU A 575 8.92 -0.23 -18.87
N ILE A 576 8.53 -0.47 -17.62
CA ILE A 576 8.29 0.57 -16.62
C ILE A 576 9.38 0.45 -15.55
N VAL A 577 10.12 1.54 -15.34
CA VAL A 577 11.14 1.65 -14.30
C VAL A 577 10.58 2.41 -13.11
N HIS A 578 10.61 1.79 -11.95
CA HIS A 578 10.14 2.36 -10.69
C HIS A 578 11.27 2.43 -9.66
N TYR A 579 11.29 3.48 -8.87
CA TYR A 579 12.30 3.78 -7.86
C TYR A 579 11.71 4.73 -6.81
N TYR A 580 12.33 4.86 -5.66
CA TYR A 580 12.14 6.05 -4.83
C TYR A 580 13.25 7.07 -5.11
N GLY A 581 14.47 6.60 -5.33
CA GLY A 581 15.61 7.42 -5.73
C GLY A 581 16.14 8.33 -4.62
N GLY A 582 15.90 7.96 -3.37
CA GLY A 582 16.25 8.75 -2.20
C GLY A 582 16.58 7.88 -1.00
N CYS A 583 16.13 8.31 0.15
CA CYS A 583 16.53 7.80 1.46
C CYS A 583 16.08 6.37 1.79
N SER A 584 15.07 5.83 1.09
CA SER A 584 14.48 4.52 1.41
C SER A 584 14.48 3.60 0.21
N PRO A 585 14.56 2.28 0.39
CA PRO A 585 14.37 1.31 -0.68
C PRO A 585 12.90 1.17 -1.07
N THR A 586 12.67 0.62 -2.26
CA THR A 586 11.37 0.10 -2.69
C THR A 586 11.36 -1.40 -2.46
N ALA A 587 10.44 -1.87 -1.63
CA ALA A 587 10.35 -3.26 -1.21
C ALA A 587 9.49 -4.11 -2.14
N ARG A 588 9.58 -5.44 -1.98
CA ARG A 588 8.82 -6.45 -2.72
C ARG A 588 7.46 -6.65 -2.09
N TYR A 589 6.40 -6.26 -2.80
CA TYR A 589 5.02 -6.46 -2.35
C TYR A 589 4.09 -6.74 -3.54
N CYS A 590 3.01 -7.47 -3.29
CA CYS A 590 2.04 -7.84 -4.30
C CYS A 590 1.09 -6.69 -4.62
N TYR A 591 0.48 -6.09 -3.61
CA TYR A 591 -0.49 -5.01 -3.79
C TYR A 591 -0.19 -3.78 -2.92
N GLY A 592 -0.55 -2.63 -3.44
CA GLY A 592 -0.27 -1.32 -2.87
C GLY A 592 -0.51 -0.22 -3.89
N SER A 593 -0.02 1.00 -3.61
CA SER A 593 -0.22 2.14 -4.51
C SER A 593 0.42 1.96 -5.89
N TYR A 594 1.51 1.18 -5.99
CA TYR A 594 2.23 0.91 -7.23
C TYR A 594 2.51 -0.58 -7.39
N SER A 595 1.46 -1.40 -7.30
CA SER A 595 1.56 -2.86 -7.39
C SER A 595 2.24 -3.32 -8.68
N PRO A 596 3.41 -4.00 -8.61
CA PRO A 596 4.09 -4.51 -9.80
C PRO A 596 3.23 -5.49 -10.60
N GLN A 597 2.37 -6.25 -9.93
CA GLN A 597 1.52 -7.25 -10.56
C GLN A 597 0.44 -6.65 -11.49
N VAL A 598 -0.10 -5.47 -11.15
CA VAL A 598 -1.08 -4.81 -12.02
C VAL A 598 -0.45 -4.41 -13.35
N TYR A 599 0.75 -3.80 -13.31
CA TYR A 599 1.48 -3.39 -14.52
C TYR A 599 1.92 -4.61 -15.34
N ALA A 600 2.40 -5.66 -14.69
CA ALA A 600 2.77 -6.91 -15.35
C ALA A 600 1.57 -7.54 -16.07
N ALA A 601 0.40 -7.57 -15.44
CA ALA A 601 -0.84 -8.07 -16.05
C ALA A 601 -1.26 -7.25 -17.28
N MET A 602 -0.94 -5.95 -17.31
CA MET A 602 -1.16 -5.07 -18.47
C MET A 602 -0.13 -5.29 -19.61
N GLY A 603 0.83 -6.21 -19.43
CA GLY A 603 1.82 -6.55 -20.46
C GLY A 603 3.13 -5.77 -20.39
N TYR A 604 3.38 -5.02 -19.31
CA TYR A 604 4.66 -4.37 -19.06
C TYR A 604 5.62 -5.29 -18.31
N ILE A 605 6.92 -5.13 -18.56
CA ILE A 605 7.93 -5.53 -17.58
C ILE A 605 8.00 -4.40 -16.55
N PHE A 606 7.87 -4.74 -15.27
CA PHE A 606 7.97 -3.76 -14.18
C PHE A 606 9.29 -3.96 -13.46
N TYR A 607 10.21 -3.00 -13.57
CA TYR A 607 11.53 -3.06 -12.98
C TYR A 607 11.70 -2.03 -11.88
N VAL A 608 12.10 -2.48 -10.69
CA VAL A 608 12.40 -1.65 -9.52
C VAL A 608 13.90 -1.58 -9.32
N ILE A 609 14.44 -0.35 -9.16
CA ILE A 609 15.85 -0.09 -8.87
C ILE A 609 15.96 0.54 -7.48
N ASN A 610 16.81 -0.01 -6.61
CA ASN A 610 17.21 0.55 -5.34
C ASN A 610 18.62 1.14 -5.47
N PRO A 611 18.75 2.43 -5.84
CA PRO A 611 20.03 3.07 -6.10
C PRO A 611 20.81 3.34 -4.81
N SER A 612 22.07 3.73 -4.95
CA SER A 612 22.89 4.19 -3.81
C SER A 612 22.23 5.39 -3.10
N GLY A 613 22.30 5.41 -1.78
CA GLY A 613 21.60 6.38 -0.94
C GLY A 613 20.41 5.82 -0.17
N ALA A 614 19.89 4.64 -0.56
CA ALA A 614 18.81 3.97 0.18
C ALA A 614 19.32 3.36 1.49
N ALA A 615 18.48 3.44 2.55
CA ALA A 615 18.70 2.74 3.81
C ALA A 615 18.61 1.21 3.62
N GLY A 616 19.11 0.43 4.58
CA GLY A 616 19.07 -1.03 4.52
C GLY A 616 20.21 -1.69 3.76
N PHE A 617 21.18 -0.92 3.27
CA PHE A 617 22.38 -1.39 2.56
C PHE A 617 23.69 -1.09 3.32
N GLY A 618 23.55 -0.57 4.54
CA GLY A 618 24.66 -0.09 5.37
C GLY A 618 24.92 1.40 5.27
N GLN A 619 25.47 1.96 6.34
CA GLN A 619 25.54 3.41 6.55
C GLN A 619 26.30 4.16 5.44
N GLU A 620 27.42 3.61 4.92
CA GLU A 620 28.20 4.28 3.87
C GLU A 620 27.44 4.37 2.54
N PHE A 621 26.71 3.31 2.18
CA PHE A 621 25.85 3.29 1.00
C PHE A 621 24.68 4.28 1.15
N ALA A 622 24.00 4.25 2.30
CA ALA A 622 22.89 5.14 2.60
C ALA A 622 23.30 6.64 2.66
N ALA A 623 24.51 6.94 3.16
CA ALA A 623 25.01 8.31 3.26
C ALA A 623 25.20 9.01 1.90
N ARG A 624 25.17 8.30 0.79
CA ARG A 624 25.28 8.89 -0.57
C ARG A 624 24.06 9.70 -0.99
N HIS A 625 22.95 9.54 -0.29
CA HIS A 625 21.79 10.40 -0.47
C HIS A 625 22.02 11.83 0.03
N VAL A 626 22.81 11.97 1.11
CA VAL A 626 22.95 13.23 1.84
C VAL A 626 23.81 14.23 1.06
N ASN A 627 23.30 15.46 0.90
CA ASN A 627 23.98 16.58 0.24
C ASN A 627 24.32 16.37 -1.24
N THR A 628 23.55 15.53 -1.95
CA THR A 628 23.75 15.26 -3.39
C THR A 628 22.60 15.73 -4.27
N ALA A 629 21.44 16.05 -3.70
CA ALA A 629 20.22 16.41 -4.42
C ALA A 629 19.95 15.47 -5.61
N GLY A 630 20.15 14.17 -5.41
CA GLY A 630 19.85 13.11 -6.38
C GLY A 630 20.88 12.87 -7.48
N ASP A 631 21.96 13.62 -7.56
CA ASP A 631 22.92 13.54 -8.67
C ASP A 631 23.51 12.15 -8.86
N VAL A 632 24.14 11.60 -7.81
CA VAL A 632 24.75 10.26 -7.83
C VAL A 632 23.70 9.17 -8.00
N VAL A 633 22.55 9.37 -7.41
CA VAL A 633 21.42 8.43 -7.38
C VAL A 633 20.79 8.30 -8.76
N SER A 634 20.59 9.41 -9.47
CA SER A 634 20.05 9.41 -10.83
C SER A 634 20.95 8.67 -11.83
N ASP A 635 22.28 8.77 -11.64
CA ASP A 635 23.23 8.05 -12.50
C ASP A 635 23.11 6.52 -12.34
N ASP A 636 22.90 6.02 -11.10
CA ASP A 636 22.64 4.61 -10.85
C ASP A 636 21.36 4.12 -11.55
N ILE A 637 20.31 4.94 -11.54
CA ILE A 637 19.01 4.59 -12.16
C ILE A 637 19.15 4.55 -13.69
N ILE A 638 19.82 5.54 -14.29
CA ILE A 638 20.05 5.58 -15.73
C ILE A 638 20.91 4.39 -16.15
N GLU A 639 22.06 4.17 -15.50
CA GLU A 639 22.96 3.04 -15.79
C GLU A 639 22.24 1.70 -15.60
N GLY A 640 21.47 1.53 -14.53
CA GLY A 640 20.70 0.32 -14.27
C GLY A 640 19.62 0.06 -15.30
N THR A 641 18.95 1.09 -15.80
CA THR A 641 17.96 0.96 -16.88
C THR A 641 18.62 0.48 -18.17
N LEU A 642 19.73 1.11 -18.55
CA LEU A 642 20.50 0.73 -19.75
C LEU A 642 21.03 -0.71 -19.65
N LYS A 643 21.61 -1.05 -18.51
CA LYS A 643 22.16 -2.38 -18.25
C LYS A 643 21.08 -3.46 -18.25
N PHE A 644 19.93 -3.19 -17.64
CA PHE A 644 18.77 -4.08 -17.70
C PHE A 644 18.33 -4.35 -19.15
N CYS A 645 18.27 -3.30 -19.96
CA CYS A 645 17.94 -3.43 -21.40
C CYS A 645 19.00 -4.18 -22.22
N GLU A 646 20.27 -4.13 -21.82
CA GLU A 646 21.33 -4.91 -22.46
C GLU A 646 21.20 -6.40 -22.13
N ASP A 647 20.99 -6.73 -20.85
CA ASP A 647 20.94 -8.10 -20.35
C ASP A 647 19.61 -8.81 -20.70
N HIS A 648 18.56 -8.04 -21.04
CA HIS A 648 17.22 -8.56 -21.31
C HIS A 648 16.73 -8.18 -22.72
N PRO A 649 17.10 -8.95 -23.75
CA PRO A 649 16.83 -8.63 -25.15
C PRO A 649 15.35 -8.58 -25.54
N TYR A 650 14.47 -9.04 -24.67
CA TYR A 650 13.02 -8.96 -24.83
C TYR A 650 12.42 -7.61 -24.39
N VAL A 651 13.22 -6.69 -23.86
CA VAL A 651 12.78 -5.31 -23.59
C VAL A 651 12.65 -4.54 -24.90
N ASP A 652 11.56 -3.82 -25.05
CA ASP A 652 11.39 -2.82 -26.10
C ASP A 652 12.02 -1.50 -25.65
N LYS A 653 13.19 -1.19 -26.21
CA LYS A 653 14.01 -0.03 -25.82
C LYS A 653 13.43 1.31 -26.25
N GLU A 654 12.47 1.31 -27.17
CA GLU A 654 11.77 2.54 -27.61
C GLU A 654 10.60 2.88 -26.71
N HIS A 655 10.12 1.92 -25.89
CA HIS A 655 8.96 2.05 -25.02
C HIS A 655 9.34 1.83 -23.55
N ILE A 656 10.18 2.71 -23.01
CA ILE A 656 10.59 2.72 -21.60
C ILE A 656 9.92 3.90 -20.89
N GLY A 657 9.13 3.63 -19.85
CA GLY A 657 8.57 4.67 -18.98
C GLY A 657 9.23 4.67 -17.61
N CYS A 658 9.20 5.81 -16.93
CA CYS A 658 9.65 5.91 -15.55
C CYS A 658 8.66 6.70 -14.68
N PHE A 659 8.55 6.33 -13.41
CA PHE A 659 7.67 7.07 -12.51
C PHE A 659 7.95 6.80 -11.04
N SER A 660 7.59 7.77 -10.20
CA SER A 660 7.51 7.59 -8.76
C SER A 660 6.79 8.79 -8.09
N ALA A 661 6.76 8.80 -6.75
CA ALA A 661 6.09 9.82 -5.95
C ALA A 661 7.04 10.57 -5.02
N SER A 662 6.66 11.80 -4.62
CA SER A 662 7.36 12.57 -3.60
C SER A 662 8.80 12.90 -4.06
N TYR A 663 9.80 12.51 -3.28
CA TYR A 663 11.20 12.58 -3.72
C TYR A 663 11.44 11.79 -5.03
N GLY A 664 10.73 10.68 -5.23
CA GLY A 664 10.76 9.94 -6.48
C GLY A 664 10.12 10.69 -7.65
N GLY A 665 9.11 11.53 -7.38
CA GLY A 665 8.55 12.45 -8.39
C GLY A 665 9.56 13.53 -8.82
N PHE A 666 10.34 14.07 -7.88
CA PHE A 666 11.52 14.90 -8.17
C PHE A 666 12.54 14.12 -9.00
N MET A 667 12.87 12.90 -8.59
CA MET A 667 13.82 12.03 -9.30
C MET A 667 13.36 11.77 -10.74
N THR A 668 12.05 11.58 -10.99
CA THR A 668 11.52 11.45 -12.35
C THR A 668 11.83 12.69 -13.20
N GLN A 669 11.58 13.88 -12.68
CA GLN A 669 11.91 15.13 -13.39
C GLN A 669 13.42 15.27 -13.63
N LEU A 670 14.25 14.88 -12.63
CA LEU A 670 15.72 14.92 -12.73
C LEU A 670 16.24 13.95 -13.80
N LEU A 671 15.73 12.72 -13.85
CA LEU A 671 16.09 11.75 -14.88
C LEU A 671 15.79 12.28 -16.29
N LEU A 672 14.58 12.83 -16.49
CA LEU A 672 14.18 13.39 -17.79
C LEU A 672 14.97 14.63 -18.18
N SER A 673 15.57 15.35 -17.24
CA SER A 673 16.50 16.45 -17.53
C SER A 673 17.93 16.00 -17.87
N LYS A 674 18.27 14.73 -17.58
CA LYS A 674 19.63 14.16 -17.78
C LYS A 674 19.73 13.21 -18.96
N THR A 675 18.61 12.64 -19.44
CA THR A 675 18.64 11.61 -20.51
C THR A 675 17.32 11.51 -21.25
N ASP A 676 17.39 11.12 -22.53
CA ASP A 676 16.26 10.87 -23.42
C ASP A 676 15.92 9.37 -23.58
N ILE A 677 16.41 8.50 -22.71
CA ILE A 677 16.15 7.04 -22.83
C ILE A 677 14.72 6.66 -22.50
N TYR A 678 13.98 7.53 -21.84
CA TYR A 678 12.59 7.31 -21.47
C TYR A 678 11.63 7.92 -22.49
N ALA A 679 10.67 7.12 -22.96
CA ALA A 679 9.60 7.58 -23.85
C ALA A 679 8.56 8.43 -23.12
N THR A 680 8.42 8.27 -21.81
CA THR A 680 7.52 9.06 -20.97
C THR A 680 7.87 8.97 -19.50
N GLY A 681 7.40 9.96 -18.71
CA GLY A 681 7.50 9.93 -17.23
C GLY A 681 6.21 10.35 -16.54
N ILE A 682 6.11 9.98 -15.26
CA ILE A 682 5.04 10.46 -14.35
C ILE A 682 5.67 10.95 -13.05
N SER A 683 5.45 12.20 -12.70
CA SER A 683 5.86 12.81 -11.43
C SER A 683 4.64 12.98 -10.53
N HIS A 684 4.48 12.11 -9.53
CA HIS A 684 3.42 12.26 -8.53
C HIS A 684 3.94 13.05 -7.34
N ALA A 685 3.30 14.21 -7.04
CA ALA A 685 3.64 15.09 -5.92
C ALA A 685 5.15 15.34 -5.79
N GLY A 686 5.84 15.54 -6.94
CA GLY A 686 7.29 15.71 -6.99
C GLY A 686 7.70 17.14 -6.73
N ILE A 687 8.83 17.30 -6.02
CA ILE A 687 9.49 18.59 -5.80
C ILE A 687 10.08 19.04 -7.15
N SER A 688 9.93 20.30 -7.50
CA SER A 688 10.57 20.90 -8.67
C SER A 688 11.58 22.00 -8.32
N ASP A 689 11.38 22.64 -7.17
CA ASP A 689 12.28 23.67 -6.63
C ASP A 689 12.53 23.40 -5.14
N HIS A 690 13.74 23.01 -4.81
CA HIS A 690 14.14 22.75 -3.42
C HIS A 690 14.03 23.98 -2.53
N THR A 691 14.07 25.21 -3.07
CA THR A 691 13.95 26.44 -2.27
C THR A 691 12.50 26.69 -1.87
N SER A 692 11.54 26.59 -2.81
CA SER A 692 10.13 26.75 -2.50
C SER A 692 9.62 25.62 -1.60
N TYR A 693 9.96 24.37 -1.89
CA TYR A 693 9.62 23.23 -1.03
C TYR A 693 10.16 23.40 0.39
N TRP A 694 11.44 23.82 0.53
CA TRP A 694 12.07 24.04 1.83
C TRP A 694 11.30 25.05 2.68
N GLY A 695 10.79 26.13 2.07
CA GLY A 695 10.06 27.18 2.78
C GLY A 695 8.57 26.94 2.93
N GLU A 696 7.90 26.31 1.95
CA GLU A 696 6.45 26.16 1.89
C GLU A 696 5.94 24.83 2.48
N GLY A 697 6.64 23.71 2.25
CA GLY A 697 6.25 22.41 2.80
C GLY A 697 6.24 22.44 4.33
N TYR A 698 5.27 21.77 4.95
CA TYR A 698 5.17 21.75 6.42
C TYR A 698 6.44 21.21 7.10
N TRP A 699 7.12 20.28 6.41
CA TRP A 699 8.40 19.70 6.86
C TRP A 699 9.56 20.06 5.93
N GLY A 700 9.36 20.97 4.97
CA GLY A 700 10.36 21.28 3.94
C GLY A 700 11.70 21.70 4.53
N TYR A 701 11.70 22.56 5.57
CA TYR A 701 12.91 23.01 6.24
C TYR A 701 13.71 21.87 6.92
N SER A 702 13.05 20.73 7.20
CA SER A 702 13.72 19.56 7.76
C SER A 702 14.64 18.85 6.75
N TYR A 703 14.64 19.24 5.48
CA TYR A 703 15.67 18.81 4.54
C TYR A 703 17.06 19.23 4.97
N SER A 704 17.19 20.38 5.67
CA SER A 704 18.44 20.76 6.31
C SER A 704 18.85 19.86 7.50
N GLU A 705 17.96 18.95 7.92
CA GLU A 705 18.25 17.90 8.91
C GLU A 705 18.81 16.63 8.26
N VAL A 706 18.29 16.23 7.10
CA VAL A 706 18.46 14.89 6.51
C VAL A 706 19.06 14.93 5.12
N SER A 707 18.29 15.22 4.09
CA SER A 707 18.74 15.10 2.69
C SER A 707 19.74 16.20 2.28
N MET A 708 19.66 17.39 2.90
CA MET A 708 20.53 18.54 2.69
C MET A 708 21.17 18.99 4.02
N ALA A 709 21.62 18.02 4.82
CA ALA A 709 22.08 18.20 6.17
C ALA A 709 23.13 19.31 6.31
N ASP A 710 22.90 20.22 7.27
CA ASP A 710 23.71 21.41 7.56
C ASP A 710 23.81 22.43 6.39
N ASN A 711 22.94 22.31 5.36
CA ASN A 711 22.84 23.28 4.27
C ASN A 711 21.48 23.99 4.26
N TYR A 712 21.51 25.23 3.79
CA TYR A 712 20.34 26.12 3.70
C TYR A 712 20.34 26.84 2.34
N PRO A 713 19.19 27.32 1.84
CA PRO A 713 19.11 28.02 0.55
C PRO A 713 20.13 29.18 0.37
N TRP A 714 20.43 29.88 1.47
CA TRP A 714 21.40 31.00 1.47
C TRP A 714 22.86 30.58 1.69
N THR A 715 23.15 29.34 2.12
CA THR A 715 24.52 28.84 2.33
C THR A 715 25.02 28.01 1.17
N ASN A 716 24.11 27.32 0.43
CA ASN A 716 24.49 26.41 -0.64
C ASN A 716 23.50 26.51 -1.82
N LYS A 717 23.65 27.60 -2.60
CA LYS A 717 22.81 27.83 -3.77
C LYS A 717 22.88 26.70 -4.81
N ASN A 718 24.03 26.09 -4.99
CA ASN A 718 24.21 24.96 -5.90
C ASN A 718 23.26 23.82 -5.55
N LEU A 719 23.22 23.40 -4.28
CA LEU A 719 22.37 22.30 -3.81
C LEU A 719 20.86 22.62 -3.92
N PHE A 720 20.46 23.86 -3.64
CA PHE A 720 19.05 24.24 -3.57
C PHE A 720 18.49 24.78 -4.89
N VAL A 721 19.30 25.42 -5.73
CA VAL A 721 18.85 26.07 -6.98
C VAL A 721 19.32 25.28 -8.18
N ASP A 722 20.63 25.07 -8.33
CA ASP A 722 21.17 24.49 -9.56
C ASP A 722 20.75 23.02 -9.75
N HIS A 723 20.44 22.30 -8.64
CA HIS A 723 19.90 20.93 -8.66
C HIS A 723 18.37 20.88 -8.66
N SER A 724 17.66 22.00 -8.58
CA SER A 724 16.22 22.03 -8.73
C SER A 724 15.85 21.86 -10.20
N THR A 725 14.92 20.96 -10.48
CA THR A 725 14.55 20.57 -11.85
C THR A 725 13.86 21.71 -12.60
N LEU A 726 13.19 22.61 -11.89
CA LEU A 726 12.57 23.80 -12.47
C LEU A 726 13.58 24.65 -13.25
N PHE A 727 14.80 24.81 -12.73
CA PHE A 727 15.86 25.62 -13.38
C PHE A 727 16.60 24.84 -14.50
N ASN A 728 16.19 23.59 -14.73
CA ASN A 728 16.67 22.71 -15.78
C ASN A 728 15.52 22.22 -16.69
N ALA A 729 14.36 22.88 -16.65
CA ALA A 729 13.16 22.48 -17.38
C ALA A 729 13.35 22.47 -18.91
N ASP A 730 14.21 23.35 -19.43
CA ASP A 730 14.58 23.45 -20.85
C ASP A 730 15.33 22.20 -21.39
N LYS A 731 15.80 21.33 -20.50
CA LYS A 731 16.44 20.05 -20.86
C LYS A 731 15.46 18.88 -20.92
N ILE A 732 14.21 19.07 -20.52
CA ILE A 732 13.19 18.01 -20.55
C ILE A 732 12.44 18.08 -21.88
N HIS A 733 12.54 17.04 -22.70
CA HIS A 733 11.85 16.89 -23.97
C HIS A 733 10.83 15.75 -23.96
N THR A 734 10.95 14.85 -23.00
CA THR A 734 10.09 13.67 -22.82
C THR A 734 8.70 14.07 -22.31
N PRO A 735 7.61 13.48 -22.85
CA PRO A 735 6.26 13.67 -22.32
C PRO A 735 6.18 13.37 -20.82
N LEU A 736 5.60 14.29 -20.05
CA LEU A 736 5.56 14.20 -18.58
C LEU A 736 4.15 14.47 -18.03
N LEU A 737 3.64 13.52 -17.24
CA LEU A 737 2.42 13.67 -16.46
C LEU A 737 2.73 14.13 -15.05
N PHE A 738 2.06 15.17 -14.58
CA PHE A 738 2.00 15.55 -13.17
C PHE A 738 0.70 15.07 -12.55
N LEU A 739 0.82 14.47 -11.35
CA LEU A 739 -0.29 14.04 -10.49
C LEU A 739 -0.11 14.65 -9.11
N HIS A 740 -1.14 15.30 -8.53
CA HIS A 740 -1.00 15.95 -7.24
C HIS A 740 -2.35 16.08 -6.52
N GLY A 741 -2.34 15.87 -5.18
CA GLY A 741 -3.46 16.20 -4.30
C GLY A 741 -3.55 17.72 -4.08
N SER A 742 -4.75 18.32 -4.22
CA SER A 742 -4.88 19.77 -4.08
C SER A 742 -4.66 20.30 -2.67
N ALA A 743 -4.73 19.44 -1.66
CA ALA A 743 -4.53 19.77 -0.25
C ALA A 743 -3.21 19.20 0.31
N ASP A 744 -2.24 18.92 -0.57
CA ASP A 744 -0.94 18.40 -0.16
C ASP A 744 -0.16 19.43 0.67
N THR A 745 0.10 19.08 1.93
CA THR A 745 0.84 19.89 2.90
C THR A 745 2.29 19.46 3.05
N ASN A 746 2.64 18.27 2.56
CA ASN A 746 4.02 17.80 2.57
C ASN A 746 4.82 18.39 1.39
N VAL A 747 4.38 18.07 0.17
CA VAL A 747 4.90 18.71 -1.05
C VAL A 747 3.79 19.60 -1.61
N PRO A 748 3.86 20.92 -1.43
CA PRO A 748 2.79 21.82 -1.90
C PRO A 748 2.53 21.68 -3.39
N ILE A 749 1.26 21.72 -3.79
CA ILE A 749 0.85 21.58 -5.19
C ILE A 749 1.55 22.60 -6.13
N GLY A 750 2.04 23.71 -5.57
CA GLY A 750 2.84 24.71 -6.27
C GLY A 750 4.05 24.13 -6.99
N GLU A 751 4.64 23.07 -6.44
CA GLU A 751 5.77 22.38 -7.07
C GLU A 751 5.42 21.78 -8.43
N SER A 752 4.26 21.13 -8.57
CA SER A 752 3.77 20.66 -9.87
C SER A 752 3.30 21.79 -10.77
N ILE A 753 2.65 22.83 -10.23
CA ILE A 753 2.13 23.97 -11.02
C ILE A 753 3.27 24.70 -11.73
N GLN A 754 4.36 25.02 -11.01
CA GLN A 754 5.47 25.79 -11.59
C GLN A 754 6.20 24.99 -12.69
N MET A 755 6.44 23.70 -12.49
CA MET A 755 7.10 22.86 -13.48
C MET A 755 6.22 22.61 -14.71
N PHE A 756 4.93 22.32 -14.51
CA PHE A 756 3.95 22.21 -15.59
C PHE A 756 3.89 23.51 -16.42
N THR A 757 3.89 24.67 -15.76
CA THR A 757 3.89 25.97 -16.43
C THR A 757 5.15 26.14 -17.28
N ALA A 758 6.33 25.82 -16.74
CA ALA A 758 7.59 25.92 -17.47
C ALA A 758 7.58 25.03 -18.73
N LEU A 759 7.18 23.76 -18.60
CA LEU A 759 7.12 22.82 -19.72
C LEU A 759 6.09 23.22 -20.77
N LYS A 760 4.95 23.79 -20.37
CA LYS A 760 3.95 24.34 -21.33
C LYS A 760 4.49 25.51 -22.10
N ILE A 761 5.22 26.44 -21.46
CA ILE A 761 5.86 27.60 -22.16
C ILE A 761 6.92 27.09 -23.13
N LEU A 762 7.65 26.05 -22.81
CA LEU A 762 8.66 25.39 -23.66
C LEU A 762 8.02 24.59 -24.82
N GLY A 763 6.70 24.38 -24.81
CA GLY A 763 5.97 23.65 -25.86
C GLY A 763 6.01 22.13 -25.72
N ASN A 764 6.39 21.61 -24.56
CA ASN A 764 6.46 20.19 -24.30
C ASN A 764 5.09 19.53 -24.17
N ASP A 765 4.99 18.26 -24.58
CA ASP A 765 3.79 17.45 -24.33
C ASP A 765 3.74 17.09 -22.83
N THR A 766 2.88 17.79 -22.12
CA THR A 766 2.72 17.57 -20.67
C THR A 766 1.26 17.73 -20.26
N ALA A 767 0.87 16.93 -19.27
CA ALA A 767 -0.46 16.98 -18.65
C ALA A 767 -0.34 17.15 -17.14
N PHE A 768 -1.36 17.75 -16.53
CA PHE A 768 -1.45 17.90 -15.09
C PHE A 768 -2.85 17.52 -14.61
N VAL A 769 -2.91 16.50 -13.76
CA VAL A 769 -4.14 16.00 -13.16
C VAL A 769 -4.11 16.23 -11.65
N VAL A 770 -5.10 16.98 -11.18
CA VAL A 770 -5.27 17.34 -9.76
C VAL A 770 -6.32 16.45 -9.14
N VAL A 771 -6.03 15.95 -7.93
CA VAL A 771 -6.99 15.17 -7.12
C VAL A 771 -7.50 16.07 -6.00
N ASP A 772 -8.71 16.64 -6.18
CA ASP A 772 -9.26 17.63 -5.28
C ASP A 772 -9.48 17.12 -3.86
N GLY A 773 -8.99 17.90 -2.87
CA GLY A 773 -9.16 17.63 -1.44
C GLY A 773 -8.26 16.51 -0.89
N GLU A 774 -7.45 15.85 -1.73
CA GLU A 774 -6.49 14.86 -1.27
C GLU A 774 -5.17 15.52 -0.87
N ASN A 775 -4.52 14.91 0.14
CA ASN A 775 -3.21 15.32 0.63
C ASN A 775 -2.11 14.55 -0.13
N HIS A 776 -0.92 14.40 0.44
CA HIS A 776 0.25 13.74 -0.16
C HIS A 776 -0.01 12.28 -0.57
N GLY A 777 -0.84 11.56 0.17
CA GLY A 777 -1.38 10.25 -0.20
C GLY A 777 -2.84 10.34 -0.64
N ILE A 778 -3.21 9.64 -1.71
CA ILE A 778 -4.60 9.57 -2.19
C ILE A 778 -5.33 8.48 -1.39
N SER A 779 -6.15 8.89 -0.43
CA SER A 779 -6.78 8.01 0.55
C SER A 779 -8.22 7.63 0.23
N ASP A 780 -8.99 8.52 -0.40
CA ASP A 780 -10.35 8.24 -0.84
C ASP A 780 -10.36 7.11 -1.88
N TYR A 781 -11.21 6.11 -1.70
CA TYR A 781 -11.26 4.92 -2.55
C TYR A 781 -11.53 5.23 -4.02
N ALA A 782 -12.56 6.04 -4.31
CA ALA A 782 -12.95 6.34 -5.68
C ALA A 782 -11.90 7.21 -6.38
N LYS A 783 -11.35 8.20 -5.68
CA LYS A 783 -10.28 9.07 -6.18
C LYS A 783 -8.99 8.28 -6.41
N ARG A 784 -8.62 7.36 -5.51
CA ARG A 784 -7.44 6.50 -5.65
C ARG A 784 -7.55 5.60 -6.89
N ARG A 785 -8.70 5.00 -7.14
CA ARG A 785 -8.94 4.19 -8.34
C ARG A 785 -8.86 5.05 -9.62
N GLN A 786 -9.43 6.25 -9.60
CA GLN A 786 -9.35 7.16 -10.74
C GLN A 786 -7.91 7.63 -10.98
N TRP A 787 -7.16 7.92 -9.93
CA TRP A 787 -5.76 8.26 -10.00
C TRP A 787 -4.90 7.12 -10.59
N LEU A 788 -5.13 5.86 -10.18
CA LEU A 788 -4.45 4.70 -10.77
C LEU A 788 -4.80 4.53 -12.26
N ARG A 789 -6.08 4.68 -12.63
CA ARG A 789 -6.52 4.66 -14.04
C ARG A 789 -5.82 5.73 -14.88
N THR A 790 -5.59 6.90 -14.30
CA THR A 790 -4.85 7.99 -14.97
C THR A 790 -3.41 7.58 -15.28
N ILE A 791 -2.72 6.96 -14.33
CA ILE A 791 -1.37 6.41 -14.53
C ILE A 791 -1.36 5.37 -15.65
N PHE A 792 -2.29 4.42 -15.60
CA PHE A 792 -2.38 3.34 -16.59
C PHE A 792 -2.68 3.87 -17.99
N ALA A 793 -3.62 4.81 -18.10
CA ALA A 793 -3.99 5.42 -19.37
C ALA A 793 -2.83 6.24 -19.98
N TRP A 794 -2.04 6.92 -19.15
CA TRP A 794 -0.85 7.64 -19.59
C TRP A 794 0.22 6.70 -20.15
N PHE A 795 0.54 5.62 -19.43
CA PHE A 795 1.48 4.62 -19.92
C PHE A 795 0.97 3.91 -21.16
N SER A 796 -0.32 3.60 -21.24
CA SER A 796 -0.90 2.99 -22.45
C SER A 796 -0.71 3.90 -23.66
N LYS A 797 -0.92 5.20 -23.50
CA LYS A 797 -0.75 6.20 -24.59
C LYS A 797 0.66 6.20 -25.17
N TYR A 798 1.71 6.16 -24.31
CA TYR A 798 3.08 6.33 -24.80
C TYR A 798 3.87 5.03 -24.93
N LEU A 799 3.54 3.99 -24.15
CA LEU A 799 4.29 2.74 -24.15
C LEU A 799 3.60 1.61 -24.93
N GLN A 800 2.28 1.72 -25.16
CA GLN A 800 1.51 0.76 -25.95
C GLN A 800 0.89 1.41 -27.20
N GLU A 801 1.22 2.68 -27.47
CA GLU A 801 0.73 3.48 -28.60
C GLU A 801 -0.82 3.49 -28.68
N ASP A 802 -1.50 3.50 -27.53
CA ASP A 802 -2.95 3.51 -27.43
C ASP A 802 -3.48 4.61 -26.51
N ASP A 803 -3.98 5.68 -27.11
CA ASP A 803 -4.53 6.83 -26.41
C ASP A 803 -6.03 6.72 -26.10
N SER A 804 -6.67 5.60 -26.44
CA SER A 804 -8.12 5.42 -26.31
C SER A 804 -8.60 5.58 -24.86
N TRP A 805 -7.85 5.02 -23.89
CA TRP A 805 -8.18 5.14 -22.47
C TRP A 805 -7.96 6.56 -21.94
N TRP A 806 -6.86 7.21 -22.34
CA TRP A 806 -6.60 8.60 -21.99
C TRP A 806 -7.71 9.52 -22.51
N ASN A 807 -8.11 9.37 -23.76
CA ASN A 807 -9.18 10.14 -24.37
C ASN A 807 -10.57 9.84 -23.77
N GLU A 808 -10.78 8.63 -23.25
CA GLU A 808 -11.99 8.27 -22.50
C GLU A 808 -12.06 9.00 -21.15
N LEU A 809 -10.92 9.05 -20.40
CA LEU A 809 -10.84 9.71 -19.10
C LEU A 809 -10.80 11.24 -19.23
N TYR A 810 -10.08 11.73 -20.22
CA TYR A 810 -9.78 13.16 -20.44
C TYR A 810 -10.07 13.55 -21.91
N PRO A 811 -11.34 13.58 -22.32
CA PRO A 811 -11.68 13.96 -23.69
C PRO A 811 -11.23 15.39 -23.98
N GLN A 812 -10.77 15.61 -25.22
CA GLN A 812 -10.32 16.93 -25.66
C GLN A 812 -11.44 17.96 -25.47
N LYS A 813 -11.12 19.05 -24.78
CA LYS A 813 -12.03 20.16 -24.54
C LYS A 813 -11.66 21.31 -25.47
N ASN A 814 -12.65 21.80 -26.22
CA ASN A 814 -12.52 23.01 -27.02
C ASN A 814 -12.87 24.22 -26.14
N LEU A 815 -11.89 24.71 -25.38
CA LEU A 815 -12.01 25.87 -24.50
C LEU A 815 -11.40 27.10 -25.16
#